data_8351d6246ec67555630713ff80542ac4
#
_entry.id   8351d6246ec67555630713ff80542ac4
#
_cell.length_a   1.000
_cell.length_b   1.000
_cell.length_c   1.000
_cell.angle_alpha   90.00
_cell.angle_beta   90.00
_cell.angle_gamma   90.00
#
_symmetry.space_group_name_H-M   'P 1'
#
loop_
_entity.id
_entity.type
_entity.pdbx_description
1 polymer ?
#
loop_
_entity_poly.entity_id
_entity_poly.type
_entity_poly.pdbx_seq_one_letter_code
_entity_poly.pdbx_strand_id
1 'polypeptide(L)'
;MRRKFVYILWSILVGLVLSVVLFVAAVERGWIGYMPDLERVQNPINKFASQALTADGKLLGTWSTSENRIFVATDSISPYLFKALVATEDERFYSHSGIDAKALGRAIVKRGIMGQQNAGGGSTITQQLAKQLYSGKASNTLQRLLQKPIEWVIAVEIERYYTKDEIMTLYLNYFDFLHNAVGIKTAANVYFGKTPSELTITEAATLIGMCKNPSLFNPVRDAERCRQRRNVVLSQMVKAGFLSAQDCRTLSASPLELNFHPIDHKEGEATYLREYLRQVLMADKPKRANYREWQYGQYYADSLAWINNPLYGWCKKNKKRDGSNYDIYTDGLKVYTTIDSRMQEYAEKAVFNHVALKLQPEFDRRKNSENFPFNTSLSSKQIKRIFDRAMRQSERYQTMKAAGASEQEIHDAFCTLTPMSVYTYHGDVDTVMTPLDSIRYYKAFLRSGLVSIDPSNGFVKAYVGGLNYAHFQYDMAMTGRRQIGSTMKPFVYVMALEDGYTPESLVLNAQRTYRVGGSFWTPRNANSARAGQMVPLIWGLSQSSNWATANLMSQVDPSGSRLKRLVQNFGVANPDIHPSMSLCLGPCEVTVGEMASAYTAFVNQGIRCAPTLVSRIEDSEGNVIAQFTPRMNEVISERSSYQMINMMRAVVDHGTARRLRFQYGLNGPIAGKTGTTNNNADGWFIGYVPSLVTACWVGGEDRDIHFTSTAEGQGASTALPIWALFMRSVYKDKTLGYNQFEPFKMGRPRNAPAATGNAGNDEEQSANSAQENNVFL
;
A
#
# COMPACT_ATOMS: atom_id res chain seq x y z
N MET A 1 -10.41 -30.61 77.48
CA MET A 1 -9.41 -30.38 76.38
C MET A 1 -10.05 -30.33 74.99
N ARG A 2 -10.86 -31.28 74.52
CA ARG A 2 -11.43 -31.37 73.16
C ARG A 2 -12.26 -30.11 72.76
N ARG A 3 -13.08 -29.50 73.59
CA ARG A 3 -13.84 -28.29 73.23
C ARG A 3 -12.98 -27.07 73.03
N LYS A 4 -11.94 -26.84 73.82
CA LYS A 4 -10.97 -25.70 73.62
C LYS A 4 -10.22 -25.85 72.32
N PHE A 5 -9.83 -27.05 71.94
CA PHE A 5 -9.14 -27.34 70.67
C PHE A 5 -10.05 -27.08 69.48
N VAL A 6 -11.31 -27.43 69.56
CA VAL A 6 -12.32 -27.10 68.49
C VAL A 6 -12.50 -25.62 68.35
N TYR A 7 -12.63 -24.85 69.48
CA TYR A 7 -12.69 -23.39 69.35
C TYR A 7 -11.47 -22.71 68.79
N ILE A 8 -10.26 -23.20 69.09
CA ILE A 8 -9.01 -22.75 68.51
C ILE A 8 -9.00 -23.04 67.00
N LEU A 9 -9.39 -24.19 66.56
CA LEU A 9 -9.51 -24.54 65.13
C LEU A 9 -10.50 -23.63 64.40
N TRP A 10 -11.68 -23.39 65.00
CA TRP A 10 -12.68 -22.47 64.42
C TRP A 10 -12.18 -21.02 64.42
N SER A 11 -11.46 -20.57 65.42
CA SER A 11 -10.89 -19.24 65.47
C SER A 11 -9.80 -19.05 64.40
N ILE A 12 -8.97 -20.06 64.19
CA ILE A 12 -7.97 -20.09 63.13
C ILE A 12 -8.65 -20.04 61.73
N LEU A 13 -9.70 -20.86 61.54
CA LEU A 13 -10.45 -20.89 60.29
C LEU A 13 -11.12 -19.54 60.00
N VAL A 14 -11.82 -18.96 61.01
CA VAL A 14 -12.45 -17.64 60.87
C VAL A 14 -11.42 -16.55 60.63
N GLY A 15 -10.28 -16.56 61.33
CA GLY A 15 -9.18 -15.65 61.13
C GLY A 15 -8.60 -15.74 59.74
N LEU A 16 -8.45 -16.95 59.23
CA LEU A 16 -7.94 -17.20 57.85
C LEU A 16 -8.95 -16.69 56.78
N VAL A 17 -10.25 -16.96 56.97
CA VAL A 17 -11.31 -16.47 56.10
C VAL A 17 -11.37 -14.94 56.12
N LEU A 18 -11.29 -14.33 57.31
CA LEU A 18 -11.28 -12.88 57.47
C LEU A 18 -10.06 -12.24 56.80
N SER A 19 -8.88 -12.86 56.93
CA SER A 19 -7.65 -12.37 56.29
C SER A 19 -7.72 -12.43 54.75
N VAL A 20 -8.35 -13.47 54.20
CA VAL A 20 -8.58 -13.60 52.77
C VAL A 20 -9.56 -12.51 52.28
N VAL A 21 -10.67 -12.30 53.03
CA VAL A 21 -11.67 -11.25 52.68
C VAL A 21 -11.04 -9.86 52.74
N LEU A 22 -10.26 -9.56 53.77
CA LEU A 22 -9.52 -8.28 53.91
C LEU A 22 -8.48 -8.11 52.80
N PHE A 23 -7.80 -9.17 52.43
CA PHE A 23 -6.83 -9.15 51.33
C PHE A 23 -7.50 -8.87 49.98
N VAL A 24 -8.63 -9.53 49.68
CA VAL A 24 -9.41 -9.27 48.45
C VAL A 24 -9.92 -7.84 48.44
N ALA A 25 -10.48 -7.35 49.55
CA ALA A 25 -10.95 -5.97 49.66
C ALA A 25 -9.81 -4.92 49.51
N ALA A 26 -8.58 -5.24 49.93
CA ALA A 26 -7.41 -4.38 49.73
C ALA A 26 -6.93 -4.37 48.27
N VAL A 27 -7.07 -5.51 47.55
CA VAL A 27 -6.79 -5.61 46.10
C VAL A 27 -7.85 -4.83 45.32
N GLU A 28 -9.14 -4.98 45.63
CA GLU A 28 -10.25 -4.25 44.96
C GLU A 28 -10.11 -2.73 45.12
N ARG A 29 -9.60 -2.27 46.29
CA ARG A 29 -9.33 -0.83 46.53
C ARG A 29 -7.99 -0.33 45.96
N GLY A 30 -7.25 -1.20 45.26
CA GLY A 30 -5.97 -0.84 44.70
C GLY A 30 -4.83 -0.60 45.69
N TRP A 31 -5.00 -1.01 46.97
CA TRP A 31 -3.98 -0.91 48.02
C TRP A 31 -2.85 -1.95 47.81
N ILE A 32 -3.17 -3.03 47.15
CA ILE A 32 -2.22 -4.11 46.82
C ILE A 32 -2.25 -4.34 45.32
N GLY A 33 -1.20 -3.82 44.62
CA GLY A 33 -1.03 -3.96 43.19
C GLY A 33 -1.85 -2.98 42.36
N TYR A 34 -1.80 -3.16 41.03
CA TYR A 34 -2.57 -2.34 40.08
C TYR A 34 -3.95 -2.96 39.85
N MET A 35 -5.01 -2.21 40.16
CA MET A 35 -6.39 -2.55 39.80
C MET A 35 -6.84 -1.59 38.68
N PRO A 36 -7.28 -2.08 37.53
CA PRO A 36 -7.77 -1.21 36.45
C PRO A 36 -9.06 -0.52 36.84
N ASP A 37 -9.26 0.71 36.40
CA ASP A 37 -10.50 1.45 36.53
C ASP A 37 -11.64 0.71 35.82
N LEU A 38 -12.87 0.92 36.26
CA LEU A 38 -14.06 0.27 35.72
C LEU A 38 -14.20 0.48 34.20
N GLU A 39 -13.92 1.68 33.72
CA GLU A 39 -13.94 2.04 32.29
C GLU A 39 -12.97 1.19 31.48
N ARG A 40 -11.78 0.88 32.04
CA ARG A 40 -10.77 0.02 31.38
C ARG A 40 -11.15 -1.46 31.39
N VAL A 41 -11.96 -1.89 32.36
CA VAL A 41 -12.51 -3.26 32.39
C VAL A 41 -13.64 -3.39 31.38
N GLN A 42 -14.46 -2.35 31.23
CA GLN A 42 -15.55 -2.30 30.24
C GLN A 42 -15.06 -2.11 28.81
N ASN A 43 -13.90 -1.51 28.60
CA ASN A 43 -13.26 -1.33 27.29
C ASN A 43 -11.79 -1.75 27.34
N PRO A 44 -11.51 -3.05 27.46
CA PRO A 44 -10.16 -3.56 27.72
C PRO A 44 -9.21 -3.41 26.53
N ILE A 45 -9.74 -3.33 25.31
CA ILE A 45 -8.98 -3.18 24.09
C ILE A 45 -9.33 -1.84 23.45
N ASN A 46 -8.47 -0.85 23.64
CA ASN A 46 -8.64 0.51 23.11
C ASN A 46 -7.64 0.87 22.01
N LYS A 47 -6.81 -0.09 21.57
CA LYS A 47 -5.82 0.11 20.50
C LYS A 47 -5.94 -0.99 19.48
N PHE A 48 -6.43 -0.62 18.32
CA PHE A 48 -6.56 -1.51 17.17
C PHE A 48 -5.74 -1.01 16.02
N ALA A 49 -5.07 -1.93 15.32
CA ALA A 49 -4.40 -1.60 14.07
C ALA A 49 -5.44 -1.17 13.02
N SER A 50 -5.18 -0.07 12.34
CA SER A 50 -6.00 0.30 11.20
C SER A 50 -5.64 -0.54 9.97
N GLN A 51 -6.62 -0.74 9.11
CA GLN A 51 -6.55 -1.61 7.95
C GLN A 51 -6.61 -0.80 6.66
N ALA A 52 -5.74 -1.11 5.70
CA ALA A 52 -5.91 -0.70 4.31
C ALA A 52 -6.61 -1.83 3.55
N LEU A 53 -7.73 -1.54 2.93
CA LEU A 53 -8.55 -2.49 2.20
C LEU A 53 -8.63 -2.09 0.73
N THR A 54 -8.67 -3.07 -0.16
CA THR A 54 -8.95 -2.85 -1.59
C THR A 54 -10.41 -2.49 -1.82
N ALA A 55 -10.75 -2.06 -3.03
CA ALA A 55 -12.13 -1.80 -3.44
C ALA A 55 -13.00 -3.06 -3.38
N ASP A 56 -12.41 -4.24 -3.62
CA ASP A 56 -13.04 -5.56 -3.50
C ASP A 56 -12.95 -6.16 -2.09
N GLY A 57 -12.51 -5.38 -1.09
CA GLY A 57 -12.56 -5.73 0.34
C GLY A 57 -11.42 -6.60 0.86
N LYS A 58 -10.40 -6.89 0.05
CA LYS A 58 -9.21 -7.63 0.52
C LYS A 58 -8.30 -6.75 1.34
N LEU A 59 -7.62 -7.35 2.31
CA LEU A 59 -6.65 -6.66 3.16
C LEU A 59 -5.33 -6.43 2.41
N LEU A 60 -4.97 -5.18 2.17
CA LEU A 60 -3.64 -4.79 1.66
C LEU A 60 -2.58 -4.80 2.76
N GLY A 61 -2.95 -4.47 3.98
CA GLY A 61 -2.07 -4.43 5.14
C GLY A 61 -2.63 -3.56 6.27
N THR A 62 -1.82 -3.37 7.28
CA THR A 62 -2.24 -2.71 8.52
C THR A 62 -1.23 -1.65 8.95
N TRP A 63 -1.71 -0.70 9.77
CA TRP A 63 -0.87 0.26 10.48
C TRP A 63 -1.03 0.09 11.98
N SER A 64 0.07 -0.18 12.68
CA SER A 64 0.14 -0.35 14.13
C SER A 64 1.46 0.17 14.68
N THR A 65 1.52 0.55 15.96
CA THR A 65 2.76 1.02 16.60
C THR A 65 3.61 -0.12 17.15
N SER A 66 2.99 -1.09 17.83
CA SER A 66 3.70 -2.18 18.52
C SER A 66 3.03 -3.54 18.36
N GLU A 67 1.74 -3.56 18.11
CA GLU A 67 0.94 -4.78 18.04
C GLU A 67 -0.05 -4.68 16.87
N ASN A 68 0.05 -5.60 15.93
CA ASN A 68 -0.85 -5.65 14.77
C ASN A 68 -2.14 -6.38 15.14
N ARG A 69 -3.01 -5.73 15.91
CA ARG A 69 -4.27 -6.27 16.41
C ARG A 69 -5.46 -5.76 15.61
N ILE A 70 -6.17 -6.68 14.97
CA ILE A 70 -7.42 -6.41 14.26
C ILE A 70 -8.55 -7.10 15.00
N PHE A 71 -9.52 -6.34 15.46
CA PHE A 71 -10.68 -6.90 16.17
C PHE A 71 -11.57 -7.73 15.23
N VAL A 72 -12.10 -8.83 15.76
CA VAL A 72 -13.09 -9.69 15.10
C VAL A 72 -14.26 -9.91 16.06
N ALA A 73 -15.46 -9.68 15.57
CA ALA A 73 -16.68 -9.95 16.32
C ALA A 73 -16.91 -11.48 16.49
N THR A 74 -17.65 -11.85 17.50
CA THR A 74 -17.90 -13.26 17.89
C THR A 74 -18.46 -14.12 16.76
N ASP A 75 -19.37 -13.58 15.96
CA ASP A 75 -20.04 -14.22 14.83
C ASP A 75 -19.11 -14.48 13.63
N SER A 76 -17.99 -13.79 13.58
CA SER A 76 -16.97 -13.89 12.54
C SER A 76 -15.81 -14.83 12.91
N ILE A 77 -15.93 -15.57 14.04
CA ILE A 77 -14.94 -16.55 14.51
C ILE A 77 -15.47 -17.97 14.33
N SER A 78 -14.64 -18.86 13.77
CA SER A 78 -15.01 -20.28 13.60
C SER A 78 -15.38 -20.93 14.94
N PRO A 79 -16.52 -21.62 15.03
CA PRO A 79 -16.92 -22.36 16.24
C PRO A 79 -15.87 -23.40 16.69
N TYR A 80 -15.02 -23.87 15.79
CA TYR A 80 -13.95 -24.81 16.11
C TYR A 80 -12.90 -24.19 17.05
N LEU A 81 -12.64 -22.88 16.94
CA LEU A 81 -11.72 -22.18 17.83
C LEU A 81 -12.23 -22.16 19.26
N PHE A 82 -13.51 -21.83 19.47
CA PHE A 82 -14.15 -21.81 20.81
C PHE A 82 -14.16 -23.22 21.43
N LYS A 83 -14.56 -24.23 20.66
CA LYS A 83 -14.58 -25.63 21.11
C LYS A 83 -13.18 -26.12 21.48
N ALA A 84 -12.16 -25.83 20.66
CA ALA A 84 -10.78 -26.20 20.92
C ALA A 84 -10.21 -25.48 22.16
N LEU A 85 -10.52 -24.18 22.32
CA LEU A 85 -10.09 -23.37 23.44
C LEU A 85 -10.66 -23.89 24.77
N VAL A 86 -11.97 -24.10 24.84
CA VAL A 86 -12.65 -24.64 26.03
C VAL A 86 -12.12 -26.03 26.36
N ALA A 87 -12.05 -26.94 25.38
CA ALA A 87 -11.57 -28.31 25.59
C ALA A 87 -10.14 -28.37 26.11
N THR A 88 -9.29 -27.40 25.74
CA THR A 88 -7.85 -27.48 26.02
C THR A 88 -7.43 -26.68 27.24
N GLU A 89 -7.99 -25.49 27.42
CA GLU A 89 -7.55 -24.55 28.46
C GLU A 89 -8.48 -24.55 29.67
N ASP A 90 -9.80 -24.77 29.47
CA ASP A 90 -10.78 -24.65 30.57
C ASP A 90 -12.06 -25.46 30.30
N GLU A 91 -12.01 -26.78 30.52
CA GLU A 91 -13.10 -27.72 30.21
C GLU A 91 -14.43 -27.34 30.89
N ARG A 92 -14.39 -26.61 32.03
CA ARG A 92 -15.55 -26.19 32.81
C ARG A 92 -15.85 -24.71 32.70
N PHE A 93 -15.38 -24.07 31.64
CA PHE A 93 -15.49 -22.63 31.43
C PHE A 93 -16.90 -22.09 31.64
N TYR A 94 -17.93 -22.77 31.15
CA TYR A 94 -19.32 -22.36 31.28
C TYR A 94 -19.94 -22.61 32.66
N SER A 95 -19.21 -23.28 33.59
CA SER A 95 -19.74 -23.69 34.89
C SER A 95 -19.16 -22.95 36.09
N HIS A 96 -18.36 -21.90 35.86
CA HIS A 96 -17.79 -21.06 36.93
C HIS A 96 -17.82 -19.57 36.51
N SER A 97 -17.59 -18.65 37.47
CA SER A 97 -17.56 -17.20 37.26
C SER A 97 -16.15 -16.64 37.52
N GLY A 98 -15.22 -16.87 36.57
CA GLY A 98 -13.85 -16.37 36.60
C GLY A 98 -12.87 -17.27 37.37
N ILE A 99 -13.27 -17.97 38.41
CA ILE A 99 -12.44 -18.86 39.22
C ILE A 99 -13.05 -20.26 39.26
N ASP A 100 -12.28 -21.27 38.85
CA ASP A 100 -12.65 -22.66 39.00
C ASP A 100 -12.07 -23.23 40.31
N ALA A 101 -12.86 -23.18 41.40
CA ALA A 101 -12.46 -23.65 42.71
C ALA A 101 -12.07 -25.15 42.72
N LYS A 102 -12.76 -26.00 41.91
CA LYS A 102 -12.45 -27.44 41.83
C LYS A 102 -11.13 -27.69 41.11
N ALA A 103 -10.82 -26.96 40.04
CA ALA A 103 -9.53 -27.04 39.35
C ALA A 103 -8.40 -26.52 40.22
N LEU A 104 -8.63 -25.42 40.94
CA LEU A 104 -7.67 -24.85 41.88
C LEU A 104 -7.34 -25.83 43.00
N GLY A 105 -8.37 -26.41 43.67
CA GLY A 105 -8.18 -27.45 44.70
C GLY A 105 -7.40 -28.68 44.19
N ARG A 106 -7.77 -29.16 43.01
CA ARG A 106 -7.05 -30.25 42.35
C ARG A 106 -5.56 -29.92 42.07
N ALA A 107 -5.30 -28.69 41.62
CA ALA A 107 -3.94 -28.24 41.34
C ALA A 107 -3.09 -28.11 42.60
N ILE A 108 -3.63 -27.60 43.70
CA ILE A 108 -2.98 -27.49 45.00
C ILE A 108 -2.64 -28.88 45.54
N VAL A 109 -3.57 -29.83 45.52
CA VAL A 109 -3.34 -31.18 46.01
C VAL A 109 -2.30 -31.92 45.14
N LYS A 110 -2.52 -32.00 43.85
CA LYS A 110 -1.67 -32.78 42.93
C LYS A 110 -0.28 -32.19 42.76
N ARG A 111 -0.16 -30.88 42.56
CA ARG A 111 1.16 -30.21 42.37
C ARG A 111 1.83 -29.86 43.70
N GLY A 112 1.07 -29.28 44.65
CA GLY A 112 1.63 -28.78 45.90
C GLY A 112 1.94 -29.89 46.89
N ILE A 113 1.07 -30.89 47.03
CA ILE A 113 1.21 -31.98 48.05
C ILE A 113 1.86 -33.24 47.41
N MET A 114 1.39 -33.64 46.20
CA MET A 114 1.83 -34.88 45.56
C MET A 114 3.02 -34.70 44.59
N GLY A 115 3.52 -33.50 44.37
CA GLY A 115 4.69 -33.21 43.53
C GLY A 115 4.54 -33.54 42.02
N GLN A 116 3.30 -33.79 41.57
CA GLN A 116 3.03 -34.16 40.16
C GLN A 116 3.09 -32.93 39.23
N GLN A 117 4.23 -32.69 38.64
CA GLN A 117 4.43 -31.53 37.72
C GLN A 117 3.51 -31.54 36.48
N ASN A 118 3.05 -32.71 36.04
CA ASN A 118 2.18 -32.89 34.86
C ASN A 118 0.67 -32.77 35.14
N ALA A 119 0.26 -32.54 36.41
CA ALA A 119 -1.13 -32.25 36.71
C ALA A 119 -1.57 -30.93 36.06
N GLY A 120 -2.67 -30.96 35.31
CA GLY A 120 -3.19 -29.82 34.53
C GLY A 120 -3.24 -28.51 35.31
N GLY A 121 -3.19 -27.38 34.64
CA GLY A 121 -3.22 -26.02 35.21
C GLY A 121 -4.55 -25.75 35.94
N GLY A 122 -4.54 -24.87 36.96
CA GLY A 122 -5.72 -24.41 37.68
C GLY A 122 -6.15 -22.98 37.25
N SER A 123 -5.60 -22.42 36.19
CA SER A 123 -5.98 -21.09 35.68
C SER A 123 -7.10 -21.20 34.64
N THR A 124 -8.11 -20.36 34.76
CA THR A 124 -9.23 -20.27 33.80
C THR A 124 -8.87 -19.42 32.59
N ILE A 125 -9.66 -19.50 31.51
CA ILE A 125 -9.52 -18.62 30.32
C ILE A 125 -9.63 -17.14 30.75
N THR A 126 -10.57 -16.81 31.63
CA THR A 126 -10.75 -15.42 32.11
C THR A 126 -9.55 -14.93 32.92
N GLN A 127 -8.91 -15.78 33.74
CA GLN A 127 -7.68 -15.43 34.46
C GLN A 127 -6.49 -15.24 33.49
N GLN A 128 -6.43 -16.05 32.42
CA GLN A 128 -5.41 -15.87 31.40
C GLN A 128 -5.61 -14.56 30.65
N LEU A 129 -6.86 -14.20 30.34
CA LEU A 129 -7.22 -12.91 29.74
C LEU A 129 -6.86 -11.73 30.68
N ALA A 130 -7.27 -11.80 31.96
CA ALA A 130 -6.91 -10.78 32.96
C ALA A 130 -5.40 -10.58 33.07
N LYS A 131 -4.62 -11.66 33.04
CA LYS A 131 -3.16 -11.62 33.02
C LYS A 131 -2.62 -10.90 31.77
N GLN A 132 -3.15 -11.22 30.59
CA GLN A 132 -2.69 -10.63 29.33
C GLN A 132 -2.99 -9.13 29.26
N LEU A 133 -4.18 -8.73 29.75
CA LEU A 133 -4.64 -7.34 29.70
C LEU A 133 -3.95 -6.43 30.72
N TYR A 134 -3.73 -6.91 31.95
CA TYR A 134 -3.40 -6.03 33.07
C TYR A 134 -2.14 -6.44 33.87
N SER A 135 -1.57 -7.64 33.63
CA SER A 135 -0.38 -8.09 34.36
C SER A 135 0.88 -7.97 33.50
N GLY A 136 1.79 -7.07 33.85
CA GLY A 136 3.10 -7.01 33.23
C GLY A 136 3.95 -8.28 33.49
N LYS A 137 5.09 -8.41 32.80
CA LYS A 137 6.04 -9.51 33.04
C LYS A 137 6.58 -9.42 34.46
N ALA A 138 6.36 -10.48 35.27
CA ALA A 138 6.94 -10.56 36.63
C ALA A 138 8.46 -10.67 36.53
N SER A 139 9.19 -9.87 37.30
CA SER A 139 10.65 -9.88 37.35
C SER A 139 11.21 -11.00 38.26
N ASN A 140 10.37 -11.47 39.19
CA ASN A 140 10.74 -12.52 40.14
C ASN A 140 9.54 -13.37 40.60
N THR A 141 9.82 -14.49 41.31
CA THR A 141 8.81 -15.44 41.78
C THR A 141 7.85 -14.84 42.80
N LEU A 142 8.32 -13.93 43.65
CA LEU A 142 7.47 -13.28 44.67
C LEU A 142 6.44 -12.36 44.01
N GLN A 143 6.86 -11.56 43.04
CA GLN A 143 5.96 -10.70 42.27
C GLN A 143 4.93 -11.53 41.51
N ARG A 144 5.32 -12.68 40.95
CA ARG A 144 4.40 -13.61 40.28
C ARG A 144 3.34 -14.18 41.25
N LEU A 145 3.72 -14.45 42.50
CA LEU A 145 2.80 -14.93 43.52
C LEU A 145 1.78 -13.87 43.88
N LEU A 146 2.19 -12.60 44.01
CA LEU A 146 1.33 -11.47 44.31
C LEU A 146 0.40 -11.08 43.15
N GLN A 147 0.80 -11.31 41.91
CA GLN A 147 -0.04 -11.07 40.74
C GLN A 147 -1.28 -12.01 40.67
N LYS A 148 -1.18 -13.24 41.16
CA LYS A 148 -2.26 -14.24 41.03
C LYS A 148 -3.60 -13.82 41.70
N PRO A 149 -3.62 -13.33 42.94
CA PRO A 149 -4.86 -12.83 43.54
C PRO A 149 -5.47 -11.64 42.78
N ILE A 150 -4.63 -10.76 42.21
CA ILE A 150 -5.07 -9.65 41.40
C ILE A 150 -5.75 -10.15 40.12
N GLU A 151 -5.13 -11.13 39.43
CA GLU A 151 -5.71 -11.79 38.26
C GLU A 151 -7.07 -12.43 38.57
N TRP A 152 -7.26 -12.97 39.77
CA TRP A 152 -8.55 -13.55 40.21
C TRP A 152 -9.64 -12.49 40.38
N VAL A 153 -9.34 -11.37 41.07
CA VAL A 153 -10.28 -10.27 41.25
C VAL A 153 -10.70 -9.69 39.90
N ILE A 154 -9.74 -9.41 39.04
CA ILE A 154 -10.00 -8.90 37.68
C ILE A 154 -10.82 -9.90 36.85
N ALA A 155 -10.53 -11.20 36.96
CA ALA A 155 -11.29 -12.24 36.26
C ALA A 155 -12.76 -12.29 36.68
N VAL A 156 -13.04 -12.11 37.99
CA VAL A 156 -14.41 -12.03 38.48
C VAL A 156 -15.11 -10.77 37.97
N GLU A 157 -14.42 -9.64 37.92
CA GLU A 157 -14.98 -8.41 37.36
C GLU A 157 -15.27 -8.54 35.86
N ILE A 158 -14.37 -9.12 35.07
CA ILE A 158 -14.62 -9.37 33.63
C ILE A 158 -15.89 -10.21 33.45
N GLU A 159 -16.09 -11.26 34.26
CA GLU A 159 -17.26 -12.13 34.15
C GLU A 159 -18.59 -11.45 34.59
N ARG A 160 -18.53 -10.29 35.23
CA ARG A 160 -19.71 -9.45 35.53
C ARG A 160 -20.19 -8.64 34.35
N TYR A 161 -19.27 -8.25 33.45
CA TYR A 161 -19.58 -7.35 32.35
C TYR A 161 -19.68 -8.05 31.00
N TYR A 162 -19.04 -9.22 30.83
CA TYR A 162 -18.96 -9.93 29.56
C TYR A 162 -19.59 -11.32 29.67
N THR A 163 -20.25 -11.72 28.59
CA THR A 163 -20.71 -13.10 28.40
C THR A 163 -19.50 -14.03 28.18
N LYS A 164 -19.72 -15.32 28.34
CA LYS A 164 -18.67 -16.33 28.10
C LYS A 164 -18.10 -16.27 26.69
N ASP A 165 -18.94 -16.08 25.69
CA ASP A 165 -18.50 -16.02 24.28
C ASP A 165 -17.74 -14.72 23.99
N GLU A 166 -18.14 -13.60 24.60
CA GLU A 166 -17.36 -12.34 24.51
C GLU A 166 -15.99 -12.45 25.17
N ILE A 167 -15.88 -13.15 26.32
CA ILE A 167 -14.61 -13.40 27.01
C ILE A 167 -13.67 -14.23 26.12
N MET A 168 -14.18 -15.29 25.48
CA MET A 168 -13.38 -16.10 24.53
C MET A 168 -12.99 -15.27 23.32
N THR A 169 -13.89 -14.44 22.81
CA THR A 169 -13.63 -13.50 21.70
C THR A 169 -12.53 -12.52 22.07
N LEU A 170 -12.60 -11.89 23.25
CA LEU A 170 -11.54 -11.01 23.77
C LEU A 170 -10.21 -11.74 23.90
N TYR A 171 -10.21 -12.97 24.46
CA TYR A 171 -9.01 -13.78 24.58
C TYR A 171 -8.33 -14.03 23.24
N LEU A 172 -9.11 -14.45 22.24
CA LEU A 172 -8.59 -14.73 20.89
C LEU A 172 -8.14 -13.46 20.16
N ASN A 173 -8.81 -12.33 20.37
CA ASN A 173 -8.40 -11.04 19.80
C ASN A 173 -7.16 -10.45 20.48
N TYR A 174 -6.86 -10.86 21.71
CA TYR A 174 -5.74 -10.30 22.47
C TYR A 174 -4.46 -11.13 22.40
N PHE A 175 -4.55 -12.45 22.14
CA PHE A 175 -3.42 -13.35 22.18
C PHE A 175 -2.37 -13.06 21.09
N ASP A 176 -1.10 -13.01 21.48
CA ASP A 176 0.04 -12.84 20.57
C ASP A 176 0.52 -14.19 20.03
N PHE A 177 0.29 -14.45 18.76
CA PHE A 177 0.72 -15.67 18.05
C PHE A 177 2.12 -15.55 17.43
N LEU A 178 2.89 -14.50 17.74
CA LEU A 178 4.18 -14.15 17.15
C LEU A 178 4.11 -13.75 15.66
N HIS A 179 5.25 -13.39 15.05
CA HIS A 179 5.34 -12.92 13.66
C HIS A 179 4.39 -11.74 13.34
N ASN A 180 4.28 -10.78 14.29
CA ASN A 180 3.31 -9.67 14.22
C ASN A 180 1.83 -10.10 14.13
N ALA A 181 1.53 -11.36 14.45
CA ALA A 181 0.19 -11.91 14.44
C ALA A 181 -0.46 -11.78 15.83
N VAL A 182 -0.86 -10.55 16.21
CA VAL A 182 -1.62 -10.31 17.45
C VAL A 182 -3.09 -10.38 17.17
N GLY A 183 -3.78 -11.29 17.85
CA GLY A 183 -5.18 -11.63 17.64
C GLY A 183 -5.44 -12.64 16.54
N ILE A 184 -6.60 -13.28 16.64
CA ILE A 184 -6.97 -14.44 15.80
C ILE A 184 -7.11 -14.09 14.32
N LYS A 185 -7.55 -12.88 13.97
CA LYS A 185 -7.69 -12.47 12.56
C LYS A 185 -6.32 -12.40 11.88
N THR A 186 -5.39 -11.74 12.55
CA THR A 186 -4.03 -11.62 12.04
C THR A 186 -3.35 -12.97 12.00
N ALA A 187 -3.55 -13.84 13.02
CA ALA A 187 -2.99 -15.17 13.05
C ALA A 187 -3.54 -16.08 11.94
N ALA A 188 -4.85 -16.09 11.70
CA ALA A 188 -5.48 -16.85 10.62
C ALA A 188 -4.91 -16.44 9.24
N ASN A 189 -4.75 -15.13 9.02
CA ASN A 189 -4.18 -14.62 7.78
C ASN A 189 -2.69 -14.94 7.64
N VAL A 190 -1.89 -14.70 8.69
CA VAL A 190 -0.42 -14.94 8.67
C VAL A 190 -0.06 -16.39 8.45
N TYR A 191 -0.72 -17.31 9.16
CA TYR A 191 -0.35 -18.73 9.12
C TYR A 191 -1.05 -19.53 8.03
N PHE A 192 -2.28 -19.11 7.61
CA PHE A 192 -3.13 -19.89 6.71
C PHE A 192 -3.68 -19.12 5.52
N GLY A 193 -3.50 -17.79 5.45
CA GLY A 193 -4.07 -16.94 4.38
C GLY A 193 -5.60 -16.92 4.39
N LYS A 194 -6.24 -17.12 5.56
CA LYS A 194 -7.69 -17.26 5.74
C LYS A 194 -8.27 -16.25 6.72
N THR A 195 -9.57 -16.05 6.65
CA THR A 195 -10.32 -15.37 7.72
C THR A 195 -10.54 -16.33 8.90
N PRO A 196 -10.79 -15.84 10.14
CA PRO A 196 -11.04 -16.71 11.29
C PRO A 196 -12.26 -17.63 11.12
N SER A 197 -13.27 -17.23 10.35
CA SER A 197 -14.48 -18.04 10.07
C SER A 197 -14.19 -19.22 9.13
N GLU A 198 -13.18 -19.12 8.26
CA GLU A 198 -12.81 -20.15 7.27
C GLU A 198 -11.86 -21.21 7.82
N LEU A 199 -11.39 -21.06 9.06
CA LEU A 199 -10.45 -21.99 9.66
C LEU A 199 -11.07 -23.37 9.84
N THR A 200 -10.36 -24.40 9.37
CA THR A 200 -10.70 -25.81 9.59
C THR A 200 -10.44 -26.24 11.03
N ILE A 201 -10.91 -27.42 11.41
CA ILE A 201 -10.67 -27.98 12.78
C ILE A 201 -9.17 -28.12 13.06
N THR A 202 -8.38 -28.56 12.07
CA THR A 202 -6.92 -28.75 12.22
C THR A 202 -6.17 -27.43 12.36
N GLU A 203 -6.56 -26.41 11.61
CA GLU A 203 -5.98 -25.07 11.69
C GLU A 203 -6.35 -24.38 13.02
N ALA A 204 -7.62 -24.48 13.42
CA ALA A 204 -8.09 -24.00 14.73
C ALA A 204 -7.32 -24.69 15.88
N ALA A 205 -7.21 -26.02 15.84
CA ALA A 205 -6.46 -26.77 16.84
C ALA A 205 -4.97 -26.43 16.87
N THR A 206 -4.38 -26.05 15.72
CA THR A 206 -3.00 -25.59 15.62
C THR A 206 -2.82 -24.27 16.36
N LEU A 207 -3.66 -23.24 16.07
CA LEU A 207 -3.58 -21.95 16.74
C LEU A 207 -3.85 -22.06 18.23
N ILE A 208 -4.87 -22.82 18.65
CA ILE A 208 -5.12 -23.06 20.09
C ILE A 208 -3.97 -23.82 20.74
N GLY A 209 -3.31 -24.71 20.02
CA GLY A 209 -2.09 -25.37 20.48
C GLY A 209 -0.96 -24.39 20.80
N MET A 210 -0.82 -23.32 20.02
CA MET A 210 0.14 -22.25 20.26
C MET A 210 -0.16 -21.44 21.53
N CYS A 211 -1.43 -21.35 21.97
CA CYS A 211 -1.81 -20.55 23.14
C CYS A 211 -1.09 -21.01 24.43
N LYS A 212 -0.62 -22.25 24.52
CA LYS A 212 0.18 -22.72 25.66
C LYS A 212 1.58 -22.08 25.72
N ASN A 213 2.26 -21.99 24.61
CA ASN A 213 3.57 -21.33 24.44
C ASN A 213 3.83 -21.10 22.94
N PRO A 214 3.59 -19.91 22.43
CA PRO A 214 3.68 -19.63 20.99
C PRO A 214 5.11 -19.74 20.44
N SER A 215 6.13 -19.53 21.27
CA SER A 215 7.54 -19.73 20.84
C SER A 215 7.92 -21.20 20.69
N LEU A 216 7.40 -22.06 21.58
CA LEU A 216 7.73 -23.47 21.60
C LEU A 216 6.94 -24.28 20.56
N PHE A 217 5.68 -23.91 20.34
CA PHE A 217 4.75 -24.59 19.44
C PHE A 217 4.49 -23.78 18.14
N ASN A 218 5.52 -23.06 17.68
CA ASN A 218 5.45 -22.29 16.45
C ASN A 218 5.56 -23.20 15.23
N PRO A 219 4.55 -23.19 14.32
CA PRO A 219 4.54 -24.09 13.16
C PRO A 219 5.61 -23.77 12.11
N VAL A 220 6.08 -22.52 12.05
CA VAL A 220 7.16 -22.08 11.13
C VAL A 220 8.52 -22.51 11.67
N ARG A 221 8.70 -22.51 13.00
CA ARG A 221 9.96 -22.81 13.65
C ARG A 221 10.18 -24.32 13.85
N ASP A 222 9.12 -25.05 14.26
CA ASP A 222 9.18 -26.49 14.55
C ASP A 222 7.81 -27.11 14.23
N ALA A 223 7.63 -27.47 12.96
CA ALA A 223 6.36 -28.00 12.45
C ALA A 223 5.97 -29.31 13.15
N GLU A 224 6.93 -30.20 13.48
CA GLU A 224 6.63 -31.47 14.09
C GLU A 224 6.16 -31.32 15.55
N ARG A 225 6.81 -30.48 16.33
CA ARG A 225 6.39 -30.17 17.71
C ARG A 225 5.02 -29.46 17.72
N CYS A 226 4.78 -28.57 16.77
CA CYS A 226 3.48 -27.95 16.60
C CYS A 226 2.40 -28.98 16.24
N ARG A 227 2.68 -29.91 15.32
CA ARG A 227 1.78 -31.01 14.95
C ARG A 227 1.43 -31.89 16.15
N GLN A 228 2.42 -32.25 16.95
CA GLN A 228 2.20 -33.00 18.19
C GLN A 228 1.30 -32.27 19.18
N ARG A 229 1.50 -30.95 19.34
CA ARG A 229 0.65 -30.10 20.19
C ARG A 229 -0.77 -29.95 19.63
N ARG A 230 -0.94 -29.79 18.31
CA ARG A 230 -2.25 -29.84 17.62
C ARG A 230 -2.99 -31.13 17.95
N ASN A 231 -2.30 -32.27 17.86
CA ASN A 231 -2.90 -33.58 18.13
C ASN A 231 -3.32 -33.74 19.63
N VAL A 232 -2.61 -33.08 20.56
CA VAL A 232 -3.07 -32.98 21.96
C VAL A 232 -4.38 -32.20 22.04
N VAL A 233 -4.52 -31.06 21.32
CA VAL A 233 -5.78 -30.28 21.29
C VAL A 233 -6.92 -31.13 20.73
N LEU A 234 -6.72 -31.81 19.60
CA LEU A 234 -7.73 -32.72 19.02
C LEU A 234 -8.16 -33.80 20.00
N SER A 235 -7.21 -34.39 20.75
CA SER A 235 -7.50 -35.38 21.79
C SER A 235 -8.33 -34.79 22.95
N GLN A 236 -8.08 -33.54 23.36
CA GLN A 236 -8.91 -32.87 24.37
C GLN A 236 -10.32 -32.57 23.83
N MET A 237 -10.47 -32.20 22.54
CA MET A 237 -11.79 -32.03 21.92
C MET A 237 -12.61 -33.33 21.91
N VAL A 238 -11.96 -34.49 21.74
CA VAL A 238 -12.64 -35.81 21.89
C VAL A 238 -13.12 -36.01 23.33
N LYS A 239 -12.30 -35.75 24.34
CA LYS A 239 -12.67 -35.89 25.76
C LYS A 239 -13.82 -34.96 26.13
N ALA A 240 -13.87 -33.77 25.56
CA ALA A 240 -14.94 -32.81 25.77
C ALA A 240 -16.21 -33.10 24.94
N GLY A 241 -16.22 -34.14 24.11
CA GLY A 241 -17.35 -34.51 23.26
C GLY A 241 -17.56 -33.63 22.02
N PHE A 242 -16.59 -32.81 21.64
CA PHE A 242 -16.67 -31.92 20.48
C PHE A 242 -16.17 -32.54 19.19
N LEU A 243 -15.52 -33.70 19.26
CA LEU A 243 -14.96 -34.44 18.10
C LEU A 243 -15.11 -35.95 18.32
N SER A 244 -15.37 -36.70 17.25
CA SER A 244 -15.42 -38.17 17.34
C SER A 244 -13.99 -38.74 17.41
N ALA A 245 -13.84 -39.92 18.03
CA ALA A 245 -12.55 -40.61 18.12
C ALA A 245 -12.02 -41.02 16.72
N GLN A 246 -12.92 -41.26 15.75
CA GLN A 246 -12.58 -41.62 14.40
C GLN A 246 -12.03 -40.40 13.64
N ASP A 247 -12.73 -39.26 13.70
CA ASP A 247 -12.25 -38.01 13.07
C ASP A 247 -10.93 -37.57 13.66
N CYS A 248 -10.75 -37.69 14.97
CA CYS A 248 -9.48 -37.37 15.64
C CYS A 248 -8.34 -38.19 15.07
N ARG A 249 -8.50 -39.48 14.83
CA ARG A 249 -7.44 -40.33 14.21
C ARG A 249 -7.09 -39.82 12.81
N THR A 250 -8.09 -39.56 11.98
CA THR A 250 -7.92 -39.04 10.61
C THR A 250 -7.22 -37.68 10.60
N LEU A 251 -7.71 -36.73 11.40
CA LEU A 251 -7.18 -35.36 11.47
C LEU A 251 -5.76 -35.33 12.10
N SER A 252 -5.47 -36.21 13.06
CA SER A 252 -4.13 -36.32 13.67
C SER A 252 -3.07 -36.85 12.71
N ALA A 253 -3.47 -37.68 11.75
CA ALA A 253 -2.60 -38.19 10.70
C ALA A 253 -2.31 -37.17 9.59
N SER A 254 -3.19 -36.15 9.40
CA SER A 254 -3.01 -35.16 8.35
C SER A 254 -1.74 -34.30 8.56
N PRO A 255 -1.05 -33.91 7.50
CA PRO A 255 0.10 -33.01 7.57
C PRO A 255 -0.29 -31.65 8.15
N LEU A 256 0.69 -30.87 8.57
CA LEU A 256 0.51 -29.47 8.92
C LEU A 256 0.75 -28.63 7.65
N GLU A 257 -0.33 -28.14 7.05
CA GLU A 257 -0.28 -27.29 5.86
C GLU A 257 -0.31 -25.85 6.29
N LEU A 258 0.69 -25.06 5.87
CA LEU A 258 0.81 -23.64 6.14
C LEU A 258 0.76 -22.87 4.81
N ASN A 259 0.06 -21.75 4.82
CA ASN A 259 0.17 -20.70 3.81
C ASN A 259 0.71 -19.46 4.51
N PHE A 260 2.02 -19.51 4.87
CA PHE A 260 2.63 -18.54 5.75
C PHE A 260 2.99 -17.25 4.99
N HIS A 261 2.37 -16.15 5.40
CA HIS A 261 2.62 -14.81 4.90
C HIS A 261 2.81 -13.85 6.07
N PRO A 262 4.07 -13.53 6.44
CA PRO A 262 4.32 -12.59 7.53
C PRO A 262 3.79 -11.20 7.15
N ILE A 263 3.10 -10.54 8.07
CA ILE A 263 2.63 -9.16 7.88
C ILE A 263 3.70 -8.23 8.45
N ASP A 264 4.51 -7.66 7.56
CA ASP A 264 5.39 -6.52 7.87
C ASP A 264 4.88 -5.30 7.09
N HIS A 265 5.09 -4.07 7.65
CA HIS A 265 4.81 -2.83 6.94
C HIS A 265 5.65 -2.67 5.66
N LYS A 266 6.77 -3.41 5.55
CA LYS A 266 7.68 -3.40 4.39
C LYS A 266 7.37 -4.46 3.34
N GLU A 267 6.49 -5.41 3.64
CA GLU A 267 6.15 -6.55 2.77
C GLU A 267 4.65 -6.58 2.46
N GLY A 268 4.25 -7.36 1.46
CA GLY A 268 2.86 -7.50 1.01
C GLY A 268 2.51 -6.62 -0.18
N GLU A 269 1.25 -6.69 -0.61
CA GLU A 269 0.74 -5.97 -1.78
C GLU A 269 0.64 -4.46 -1.53
N ALA A 270 0.84 -3.67 -2.58
CA ALA A 270 0.70 -2.21 -2.59
C ALA A 270 1.44 -1.49 -1.45
N THR A 271 2.63 -1.95 -1.06
CA THR A 271 3.38 -1.43 0.10
C THR A 271 3.67 0.07 -0.03
N TYR A 272 4.05 0.53 -1.23
CA TYR A 272 4.28 1.96 -1.49
C TYR A 272 3.01 2.79 -1.28
N LEU A 273 1.85 2.30 -1.72
CA LEU A 273 0.57 2.99 -1.50
C LEU A 273 0.23 3.06 -0.01
N ARG A 274 0.41 1.96 0.74
CA ARG A 274 0.14 1.94 2.18
C ARG A 274 0.97 2.99 2.92
N GLU A 275 2.25 3.06 2.59
CA GLU A 275 3.16 4.05 3.19
C GLU A 275 2.81 5.49 2.76
N TYR A 276 2.50 5.70 1.49
CA TYR A 276 2.01 6.99 0.99
C TYR A 276 0.73 7.43 1.73
N LEU A 277 -0.25 6.54 1.88
CA LEU A 277 -1.49 6.82 2.63
C LEU A 277 -1.21 7.14 4.09
N ARG A 278 -0.30 6.40 4.75
CA ARG A 278 0.12 6.68 6.12
C ARG A 278 0.66 8.11 6.27
N GLN A 279 1.58 8.48 5.39
CA GLN A 279 2.17 9.82 5.41
C GLN A 279 1.13 10.90 5.16
N VAL A 280 0.26 10.69 4.18
CA VAL A 280 -0.78 11.67 3.79
C VAL A 280 -1.84 11.83 4.89
N LEU A 281 -2.36 10.73 5.45
CA LEU A 281 -3.42 10.77 6.48
C LEU A 281 -2.93 11.39 7.79
N MET A 282 -1.66 11.14 8.16
CA MET A 282 -1.04 11.63 9.41
C MET A 282 -0.32 12.97 9.25
N ALA A 283 -0.28 13.54 8.04
CA ALA A 283 0.46 14.78 7.77
C ALA A 283 0.03 15.92 8.69
N ASP A 284 1.01 16.67 9.18
CA ASP A 284 0.77 17.89 9.95
C ASP A 284 0.53 19.09 9.04
N LYS A 285 -0.12 20.14 9.58
CA LYS A 285 -0.27 21.40 8.86
C LYS A 285 1.10 21.99 8.55
N PRO A 286 1.43 22.23 7.28
CA PRO A 286 2.73 22.76 6.89
C PRO A 286 3.02 24.10 7.55
N LYS A 287 4.19 24.22 8.20
CA LYS A 287 4.69 25.46 8.79
C LYS A 287 6.02 25.78 8.12
N ARG A 288 6.19 27.03 7.62
CA ARG A 288 7.40 27.45 6.89
C ARG A 288 8.71 27.17 7.67
N ALA A 289 8.67 27.30 9.00
CA ALA A 289 9.80 27.05 9.87
C ALA A 289 10.31 25.59 9.86
N ASN A 290 9.49 24.63 9.46
CA ASN A 290 9.87 23.20 9.37
C ASN A 290 10.60 22.85 8.06
N TYR A 291 10.73 23.82 7.13
CA TYR A 291 11.35 23.61 5.81
C TYR A 291 12.59 24.50 5.67
N ARG A 292 13.66 23.93 5.13
CA ARG A 292 14.86 24.67 4.78
C ARG A 292 14.59 25.62 3.61
N GLU A 293 15.42 26.61 3.35
CA GLU A 293 15.23 27.59 2.27
C GLU A 293 15.08 26.91 0.89
N TRP A 294 15.91 25.93 0.62
CA TRP A 294 15.86 25.19 -0.63
C TRP A 294 14.61 24.27 -0.79
N GLN A 295 13.86 24.03 0.28
CA GLN A 295 12.63 23.23 0.30
C GLN A 295 11.37 24.10 0.09
N TYR A 296 11.49 25.32 -0.43
CA TYR A 296 10.33 26.19 -0.65
C TYR A 296 9.28 25.54 -1.58
N GLY A 297 9.73 24.87 -2.66
CA GLY A 297 8.83 24.14 -3.57
C GLY A 297 8.05 23.04 -2.84
N GLN A 298 8.69 22.30 -1.92
CA GLN A 298 8.02 21.28 -1.10
C GLN A 298 7.02 21.90 -0.14
N TYR A 299 7.40 22.96 0.57
CA TYR A 299 6.48 23.70 1.44
C TYR A 299 5.23 24.19 0.72
N TYR A 300 5.41 24.72 -0.51
CA TYR A 300 4.30 25.18 -1.34
C TYR A 300 3.39 24.02 -1.76
N ALA A 301 3.96 22.91 -2.22
CA ALA A 301 3.22 21.72 -2.61
C ALA A 301 2.42 21.12 -1.43
N ASP A 302 3.05 21.01 -0.26
CA ASP A 302 2.41 20.49 0.96
C ASP A 302 1.30 21.44 1.44
N SER A 303 1.50 22.76 1.33
CA SER A 303 0.49 23.76 1.66
C SER A 303 -0.74 23.67 0.73
N LEU A 304 -0.52 23.48 -0.57
CA LEU A 304 -1.62 23.23 -1.52
C LEU A 304 -2.31 21.90 -1.25
N ALA A 305 -1.55 20.84 -0.92
CA ALA A 305 -2.10 19.54 -0.57
C ALA A 305 -2.94 19.63 0.71
N TRP A 306 -2.48 20.37 1.73
CA TRP A 306 -3.27 20.62 2.94
C TRP A 306 -4.62 21.29 2.66
N ILE A 307 -4.66 22.24 1.74
CA ILE A 307 -5.89 22.97 1.40
C ILE A 307 -6.80 22.13 0.49
N ASN A 308 -6.22 21.52 -0.54
CA ASN A 308 -6.98 20.97 -1.66
C ASN A 308 -7.16 19.44 -1.60
N ASN A 309 -6.33 18.70 -0.85
CA ASN A 309 -6.45 17.25 -0.75
C ASN A 309 -7.18 16.88 0.56
N PRO A 310 -8.39 16.32 0.52
CA PRO A 310 -9.14 15.97 1.72
C PRO A 310 -8.47 14.86 2.55
N LEU A 311 -7.62 14.02 1.95
CA LEU A 311 -6.85 13.00 2.65
C LEU A 311 -5.65 13.57 3.41
N TYR A 312 -5.06 14.68 2.92
CA TYR A 312 -3.83 15.23 3.49
C TYR A 312 -4.09 15.83 4.88
N GLY A 313 -3.51 15.21 5.90
CA GLY A 313 -3.73 15.54 7.30
C GLY A 313 -5.13 15.18 7.83
N TRP A 314 -5.79 14.19 7.23
CA TRP A 314 -7.16 13.83 7.61
C TRP A 314 -7.27 13.50 9.11
N CYS A 315 -6.35 12.73 9.67
CA CYS A 315 -6.32 12.40 11.10
C CYS A 315 -6.16 13.64 12.01
N LYS A 316 -5.48 14.67 11.54
CA LYS A 316 -5.27 15.93 12.31
C LYS A 316 -6.40 16.94 12.16
N LYS A 317 -7.10 16.91 11.02
CA LYS A 317 -8.23 17.80 10.71
C LYS A 317 -9.53 17.36 11.36
N ASN A 318 -9.71 16.06 11.55
CA ASN A 318 -10.95 15.48 12.06
C ASN A 318 -10.82 15.08 13.51
N LYS A 319 -11.93 15.17 14.24
CA LYS A 319 -12.02 14.90 15.66
C LYS A 319 -12.98 13.74 15.93
N LYS A 320 -12.62 12.92 16.90
CA LYS A 320 -13.51 11.92 17.49
C LYS A 320 -14.58 12.58 18.37
N ARG A 321 -15.56 11.82 18.80
CA ARG A 321 -16.64 12.31 19.70
C ARG A 321 -16.11 12.85 21.03
N ASP A 322 -15.00 12.32 21.53
CA ASP A 322 -14.31 12.77 22.74
C ASP A 322 -13.44 14.05 22.56
N GLY A 323 -13.41 14.61 21.35
CA GLY A 323 -12.63 15.79 21.00
C GLY A 323 -11.15 15.51 20.66
N SER A 324 -10.67 14.28 20.82
CA SER A 324 -9.33 13.87 20.41
C SER A 324 -9.20 13.74 18.87
N ASN A 325 -7.98 13.76 18.36
CA ASN A 325 -7.72 13.51 16.95
C ASN A 325 -7.78 12.01 16.65
N TYR A 326 -8.10 11.66 15.40
CA TYR A 326 -7.92 10.30 14.93
C TYR A 326 -6.43 9.93 14.85
N ASP A 327 -6.13 8.66 15.09
CA ASP A 327 -4.80 8.08 14.96
C ASP A 327 -4.89 6.76 14.19
N ILE A 328 -4.22 6.73 13.02
CA ILE A 328 -4.19 5.55 12.14
C ILE A 328 -3.55 4.31 12.80
N TYR A 329 -2.78 4.50 13.87
CA TYR A 329 -2.08 3.39 14.52
C TYR A 329 -2.89 2.73 15.64
N THR A 330 -3.88 3.43 16.20
CA THR A 330 -4.55 2.99 17.43
C THR A 330 -6.07 2.91 17.35
N ASP A 331 -6.70 3.58 16.37
CA ASP A 331 -8.15 3.73 16.34
C ASP A 331 -8.89 2.67 15.50
N GLY A 332 -8.18 1.69 14.93
CA GLY A 332 -8.80 0.58 14.21
C GLY A 332 -9.56 1.00 12.95
N LEU A 333 -9.11 2.07 12.28
CA LEU A 333 -9.78 2.59 11.10
C LEU A 333 -9.74 1.57 9.95
N LYS A 334 -10.83 1.45 9.22
CA LYS A 334 -10.91 0.69 7.98
C LYS A 334 -10.86 1.66 6.81
N VAL A 335 -9.70 1.76 6.15
CA VAL A 335 -9.45 2.67 5.02
C VAL A 335 -9.68 1.90 3.73
N TYR A 336 -10.82 2.11 3.10
CA TYR A 336 -11.16 1.49 1.81
C TYR A 336 -10.52 2.28 0.68
N THR A 337 -9.52 1.69 0.06
CA THR A 337 -8.87 2.26 -1.12
C THR A 337 -9.72 2.02 -2.37
N THR A 338 -9.32 2.66 -3.47
CA THR A 338 -9.94 2.45 -4.79
C THR A 338 -9.23 1.39 -5.62
N ILE A 339 -8.16 0.79 -5.07
CA ILE A 339 -7.36 -0.26 -5.71
C ILE A 339 -8.20 -1.54 -5.89
N ASP A 340 -8.17 -2.12 -7.08
CA ASP A 340 -8.63 -3.50 -7.32
C ASP A 340 -7.46 -4.46 -7.07
N SER A 341 -7.65 -5.47 -6.21
CA SER A 341 -6.56 -6.37 -5.80
C SER A 341 -5.91 -7.11 -6.97
N ARG A 342 -6.71 -7.53 -7.97
CA ARG A 342 -6.22 -8.25 -9.16
C ARG A 342 -5.44 -7.32 -10.09
N MET A 343 -5.95 -6.09 -10.30
CA MET A 343 -5.25 -5.09 -11.10
C MET A 343 -3.92 -4.68 -10.46
N GLN A 344 -3.87 -4.59 -9.12
CA GLN A 344 -2.64 -4.34 -8.39
C GLN A 344 -1.62 -5.44 -8.62
N GLU A 345 -2.01 -6.70 -8.45
CA GLU A 345 -1.17 -7.86 -8.71
C GLU A 345 -0.64 -7.89 -10.15
N TYR A 346 -1.50 -7.59 -11.13
CA TYR A 346 -1.10 -7.54 -12.55
C TYR A 346 -0.10 -6.42 -12.83
N ALA A 347 -0.26 -5.26 -12.17
CA ALA A 347 0.66 -4.13 -12.30
C ALA A 347 2.03 -4.45 -11.70
N GLU A 348 2.08 -5.00 -10.48
CA GLU A 348 3.32 -5.42 -9.83
C GLU A 348 4.05 -6.49 -10.64
N LYS A 349 3.33 -7.52 -11.12
CA LYS A 349 3.89 -8.54 -12.01
C LYS A 349 4.40 -7.98 -13.33
N ALA A 350 3.70 -7.03 -13.94
CA ALA A 350 4.12 -6.40 -15.20
C ALA A 350 5.41 -5.61 -15.02
N VAL A 351 5.52 -4.84 -13.93
CA VAL A 351 6.72 -4.10 -13.57
C VAL A 351 7.88 -5.06 -13.30
N PHE A 352 7.68 -6.05 -12.45
CA PHE A 352 8.70 -7.04 -12.10
C PHE A 352 9.20 -7.81 -13.32
N ASN A 353 8.30 -8.39 -14.12
CA ASN A 353 8.65 -9.19 -15.28
C ASN A 353 9.43 -8.41 -16.33
N HIS A 354 9.14 -7.11 -16.50
CA HIS A 354 9.85 -6.32 -17.49
C HIS A 354 11.13 -5.67 -16.93
N VAL A 355 11.05 -5.07 -15.74
CA VAL A 355 12.22 -4.33 -15.20
C VAL A 355 13.23 -5.30 -14.61
N ALA A 356 12.80 -6.21 -13.71
CA ALA A 356 13.72 -7.11 -13.03
C ALA A 356 14.27 -8.21 -13.95
N LEU A 357 13.39 -8.86 -14.74
CA LEU A 357 13.78 -10.05 -15.50
C LEU A 357 14.28 -9.75 -16.91
N LYS A 358 14.06 -8.53 -17.43
CA LYS A 358 14.48 -8.17 -18.79
C LYS A 358 15.39 -6.95 -18.84
N LEU A 359 14.94 -5.79 -18.34
CA LEU A 359 15.72 -4.55 -18.48
C LEU A 359 16.97 -4.56 -17.59
N GLN A 360 16.88 -5.05 -16.36
CA GLN A 360 18.05 -5.08 -15.47
C GLN A 360 19.18 -5.96 -16.01
N PRO A 361 18.92 -7.21 -16.47
CA PRO A 361 19.98 -7.99 -17.11
C PRO A 361 20.57 -7.34 -18.36
N GLU A 362 19.76 -6.63 -19.17
CA GLU A 362 20.25 -5.86 -20.31
C GLU A 362 21.15 -4.71 -19.86
N PHE A 363 20.77 -3.98 -18.81
CA PHE A 363 21.54 -2.90 -18.22
C PHE A 363 22.86 -3.41 -17.61
N ASP A 364 22.84 -4.55 -16.95
CA ASP A 364 23.98 -5.17 -16.25
C ASP A 364 25.03 -5.75 -17.22
N ARG A 365 24.75 -5.87 -18.51
CA ARG A 365 25.79 -6.22 -19.52
C ARG A 365 26.99 -5.29 -19.49
N ARG A 366 26.79 -4.08 -18.97
CA ARG A 366 27.83 -3.06 -18.83
C ARG A 366 28.57 -3.08 -17.50
N LYS A 367 28.24 -4.00 -16.58
CA LYS A 367 28.78 -4.02 -15.19
C LYS A 367 30.30 -4.00 -15.09
N ASN A 368 31.00 -4.48 -16.12
CA ASN A 368 32.47 -4.52 -16.18
C ASN A 368 33.07 -3.21 -16.75
N SER A 369 32.25 -2.20 -17.11
CA SER A 369 32.77 -0.91 -17.55
C SER A 369 33.20 -0.06 -16.34
N GLU A 370 34.27 0.69 -16.47
CA GLU A 370 34.93 1.46 -15.41
C GLU A 370 33.96 2.37 -14.63
N ASN A 371 33.03 3.02 -15.34
CA ASN A 371 32.10 3.98 -14.74
C ASN A 371 30.74 3.38 -14.35
N PHE A 372 30.52 2.08 -14.53
CA PHE A 372 29.24 1.47 -14.20
C PHE A 372 28.83 1.73 -12.73
N PRO A 373 27.55 2.06 -12.45
CA PRO A 373 26.40 2.14 -13.37
C PRO A 373 26.23 3.48 -14.11
N PHE A 374 27.13 4.42 -13.94
CA PHE A 374 27.03 5.77 -14.51
C PHE A 374 27.35 5.81 -16.01
N ASN A 375 26.93 6.91 -16.62
CA ASN A 375 27.26 7.21 -18.00
C ASN A 375 28.77 7.48 -18.18
N THR A 376 29.31 7.09 -19.33
CA THR A 376 30.70 7.32 -19.70
C THR A 376 31.10 8.81 -19.84
N SER A 377 30.12 9.71 -19.94
CA SER A 377 30.35 11.17 -20.00
C SER A 377 30.72 11.82 -18.68
N LEU A 378 30.52 11.12 -17.55
CA LEU A 378 30.88 11.63 -16.23
C LEU A 378 32.39 11.48 -15.98
N SER A 379 32.99 12.55 -15.46
CA SER A 379 34.38 12.49 -14.97
C SER A 379 34.46 11.75 -13.66
N SER A 380 35.60 11.13 -13.35
CA SER A 380 35.87 10.47 -12.08
C SER A 380 35.59 11.38 -10.85
N LYS A 381 35.85 12.70 -10.98
CA LYS A 381 35.55 13.68 -9.93
C LYS A 381 34.04 13.86 -9.68
N GLN A 382 33.22 13.79 -10.73
CA GLN A 382 31.76 13.87 -10.61
C GLN A 382 31.20 12.59 -9.97
N ILE A 383 31.68 11.43 -10.39
CA ILE A 383 31.30 10.12 -9.82
C ILE A 383 31.67 10.09 -8.33
N LYS A 384 32.90 10.51 -7.96
CA LYS A 384 33.33 10.61 -6.55
C LYS A 384 32.38 11.47 -5.73
N ARG A 385 31.95 12.63 -6.23
CA ARG A 385 30.99 13.51 -5.52
C ARG A 385 29.62 12.83 -5.29
N ILE A 386 29.17 12.00 -6.24
CA ILE A 386 27.92 11.25 -6.09
C ILE A 386 28.07 10.22 -4.98
N PHE A 387 29.17 9.48 -4.94
CA PHE A 387 29.45 8.50 -3.89
C PHE A 387 29.64 9.16 -2.52
N ASP A 388 30.40 10.27 -2.43
CA ASP A 388 30.60 11.01 -1.18
C ASP A 388 29.25 11.50 -0.60
N ARG A 389 28.33 11.94 -1.45
CA ARG A 389 26.97 12.31 -1.04
C ARG A 389 26.17 11.11 -0.54
N ALA A 390 26.17 10.02 -1.27
CA ALA A 390 25.46 8.79 -0.90
C ALA A 390 26.02 8.19 0.40
N MET A 391 27.35 8.18 0.55
CA MET A 391 28.02 7.76 1.78
C MET A 391 27.55 8.58 2.99
N ARG A 392 27.55 9.91 2.88
CA ARG A 392 27.12 10.82 3.96
C ARG A 392 25.64 10.69 4.31
N GLN A 393 24.80 10.23 3.39
CA GLN A 393 23.37 9.98 3.60
C GLN A 393 23.10 8.62 4.24
N SER A 394 24.07 7.69 4.23
CA SER A 394 23.90 6.34 4.77
C SER A 394 23.81 6.33 6.29
N GLU A 395 23.06 5.40 6.85
CA GLU A 395 22.93 5.18 8.28
C GLU A 395 24.29 4.88 8.94
N ARG A 396 25.14 4.07 8.29
CA ARG A 396 26.49 3.76 8.74
C ARG A 396 27.31 5.03 8.99
N TYR A 397 27.32 5.97 8.02
CA TYR A 397 28.03 7.25 8.18
C TYR A 397 27.47 8.06 9.36
N GLN A 398 26.15 8.20 9.45
CA GLN A 398 25.51 8.98 10.51
C GLN A 398 25.80 8.39 11.90
N THR A 399 25.74 7.07 12.02
CA THR A 399 26.05 6.36 13.28
C THR A 399 27.52 6.55 13.69
N MET A 400 28.47 6.36 12.77
CA MET A 400 29.89 6.57 13.05
C MET A 400 30.18 8.03 13.40
N LYS A 401 29.57 8.98 12.69
CA LYS A 401 29.72 10.42 12.96
C LYS A 401 29.16 10.79 14.34
N ALA A 402 28.00 10.27 14.71
CA ALA A 402 27.41 10.46 16.04
C ALA A 402 28.27 9.83 17.16
N ALA A 403 29.00 8.75 16.87
CA ALA A 403 29.97 8.14 17.78
C ALA A 403 31.31 8.90 17.86
N GLY A 404 31.49 10.01 17.12
CA GLY A 404 32.66 10.84 17.15
C GLY A 404 33.82 10.44 16.24
N ALA A 405 33.58 9.51 15.29
CA ALA A 405 34.61 9.10 14.33
C ALA A 405 35.01 10.24 13.39
N SER A 406 36.29 10.31 13.07
CA SER A 406 36.86 11.26 12.11
C SER A 406 36.45 10.92 10.67
N GLU A 407 36.52 11.88 9.76
CA GLU A 407 36.24 11.65 8.32
C GLU A 407 37.14 10.56 7.71
N GLN A 408 38.39 10.46 8.18
CA GLN A 408 39.33 9.44 7.70
C GLN A 408 38.93 8.05 8.17
N GLU A 409 38.62 7.86 9.45
CA GLU A 409 38.15 6.58 10.01
C GLU A 409 36.86 6.10 9.34
N ILE A 410 35.94 7.05 9.06
CA ILE A 410 34.71 6.73 8.33
C ILE A 410 35.03 6.28 6.91
N HIS A 411 35.90 7.02 6.18
CA HIS A 411 36.29 6.65 4.84
C HIS A 411 36.94 5.29 4.79
N ASP A 412 37.87 4.98 5.71
CA ASP A 412 38.56 3.68 5.79
C ASP A 412 37.59 2.54 6.07
N ALA A 413 36.59 2.78 6.94
CA ALA A 413 35.52 1.82 7.21
C ALA A 413 34.63 1.56 5.97
N PHE A 414 34.45 2.56 5.10
CA PHE A 414 33.71 2.37 3.84
C PHE A 414 34.53 1.68 2.73
N CYS A 415 35.86 1.68 2.85
CA CYS A 415 36.77 0.98 1.93
C CYS A 415 37.18 -0.42 2.44
N THR A 416 36.78 -0.82 3.65
CA THR A 416 37.15 -2.12 4.22
C THR A 416 36.13 -3.18 3.83
N LEU A 417 36.61 -4.36 3.40
CA LEU A 417 35.75 -5.52 3.09
C LEU A 417 34.96 -5.94 4.33
N THR A 418 33.64 -6.01 4.18
CA THR A 418 32.70 -6.30 5.27
C THR A 418 31.72 -7.36 4.82
N PRO A 419 31.47 -8.42 5.60
CA PRO A 419 30.37 -9.34 5.37
C PRO A 419 29.04 -8.61 5.43
N MET A 420 28.18 -8.81 4.45
CA MET A 420 26.87 -8.20 4.39
C MET A 420 25.90 -9.01 3.53
N SER A 421 24.61 -8.89 3.80
CA SER A 421 23.55 -9.42 2.94
C SER A 421 23.12 -8.34 1.95
N VAL A 422 23.01 -8.68 0.68
CA VAL A 422 22.57 -7.75 -0.39
C VAL A 422 21.37 -8.31 -1.12
N TYR A 423 20.45 -7.41 -1.46
CA TYR A 423 19.24 -7.74 -2.21
C TYR A 423 19.58 -8.19 -3.63
N THR A 424 18.90 -9.23 -4.08
CA THR A 424 18.76 -9.58 -5.50
C THR A 424 17.30 -9.82 -5.83
N TYR A 425 16.93 -9.85 -7.11
CA TYR A 425 15.56 -10.18 -7.51
C TYR A 425 15.12 -11.62 -7.21
N HIS A 426 16.06 -12.44 -6.71
CA HIS A 426 15.83 -13.84 -6.29
C HIS A 426 15.95 -14.04 -4.78
N GLY A 427 15.99 -12.95 -4.02
CA GLY A 427 16.16 -12.94 -2.56
C GLY A 427 17.51 -12.36 -2.15
N ASP A 428 17.71 -12.20 -0.85
CA ASP A 428 18.95 -11.68 -0.28
C ASP A 428 20.06 -12.70 -0.35
N VAL A 429 21.28 -12.25 -0.63
CA VAL A 429 22.47 -13.08 -0.77
C VAL A 429 23.58 -12.55 0.13
N ASP A 430 24.17 -13.44 0.94
CA ASP A 430 25.32 -13.10 1.76
C ASP A 430 26.59 -13.00 0.90
N THR A 431 27.32 -11.90 1.07
CA THR A 431 28.53 -11.59 0.31
C THR A 431 29.53 -10.81 1.16
N VAL A 432 30.75 -10.66 0.63
CA VAL A 432 31.77 -9.80 1.22
C VAL A 432 32.17 -8.74 0.22
N MET A 433 31.85 -7.48 0.53
CA MET A 433 32.23 -6.33 -0.30
C MET A 433 32.47 -5.11 0.59
N THR A 434 33.04 -4.05 -0.01
CA THR A 434 33.15 -2.78 0.73
C THR A 434 31.78 -2.09 0.83
N PRO A 435 31.49 -1.34 1.91
CA PRO A 435 30.28 -0.51 1.97
C PRO A 435 30.14 0.47 0.79
N LEU A 436 31.24 0.95 0.24
CA LEU A 436 31.24 1.80 -0.94
C LEU A 436 30.78 1.04 -2.20
N ASP A 437 31.23 -0.21 -2.36
CA ASP A 437 30.80 -1.08 -3.47
C ASP A 437 29.32 -1.46 -3.32
N SER A 438 28.81 -1.64 -2.08
CA SER A 438 27.39 -1.86 -1.86
C SER A 438 26.54 -0.66 -2.29
N ILE A 439 26.99 0.57 -2.05
CA ILE A 439 26.32 1.78 -2.57
C ILE A 439 26.28 1.75 -4.10
N ARG A 440 27.40 1.41 -4.75
CA ARG A 440 27.46 1.25 -6.22
C ARG A 440 26.50 0.20 -6.73
N TYR A 441 26.46 -0.94 -6.05
CA TYR A 441 25.57 -2.06 -6.34
C TYR A 441 24.10 -1.65 -6.30
N TYR A 442 23.65 -1.00 -5.20
CA TYR A 442 22.26 -0.56 -5.06
C TYR A 442 21.87 0.57 -6.03
N LYS A 443 22.81 1.42 -6.41
CA LYS A 443 22.59 2.46 -7.43
C LYS A 443 22.38 1.89 -8.83
N ALA A 444 22.88 0.69 -9.11
CA ALA A 444 22.70 0.04 -10.41
C ALA A 444 21.28 -0.48 -10.66
N PHE A 445 20.45 -0.62 -9.64
CA PHE A 445 19.08 -1.08 -9.81
C PHE A 445 18.21 -0.02 -10.48
N LEU A 446 17.53 -0.42 -11.55
CA LEU A 446 16.54 0.41 -12.21
C LEU A 446 15.31 0.63 -11.31
N ARG A 447 14.73 1.80 -11.42
CA ARG A 447 13.51 2.21 -10.72
C ARG A 447 12.34 2.26 -11.69
N SER A 448 11.12 2.09 -11.17
CA SER A 448 9.91 2.17 -11.97
C SER A 448 8.75 2.70 -11.15
N GLY A 449 7.79 3.34 -11.82
CA GLY A 449 6.51 3.73 -11.26
C GLY A 449 5.39 3.45 -12.24
N LEU A 450 4.23 3.01 -11.71
CA LEU A 450 3.00 2.82 -12.49
C LEU A 450 1.81 3.33 -11.70
N VAL A 451 0.94 4.09 -12.35
CA VAL A 451 -0.36 4.51 -11.82
C VAL A 451 -1.43 4.32 -12.90
N SER A 452 -2.50 3.62 -12.55
CA SER A 452 -3.64 3.34 -13.42
C SER A 452 -4.91 3.94 -12.84
N ILE A 453 -5.62 4.77 -13.61
CA ILE A 453 -6.76 5.59 -13.16
C ILE A 453 -7.96 5.35 -14.07
N ASP A 454 -9.13 5.17 -13.47
CA ASP A 454 -10.41 5.24 -14.15
C ASP A 454 -10.72 6.71 -14.51
N PRO A 455 -10.79 7.07 -15.80
CA PRO A 455 -10.97 8.45 -16.22
C PRO A 455 -12.35 9.02 -15.89
N SER A 456 -13.35 8.18 -15.60
CA SER A 456 -14.71 8.63 -15.31
C SER A 456 -14.88 9.19 -13.90
N ASN A 457 -14.04 8.75 -12.95
CA ASN A 457 -14.17 9.09 -11.54
C ASN A 457 -12.85 9.36 -10.82
N GLY A 458 -11.70 9.18 -11.49
CA GLY A 458 -10.38 9.39 -10.90
C GLY A 458 -9.93 8.28 -9.94
N PHE A 459 -10.64 7.18 -9.81
CA PHE A 459 -10.27 6.06 -8.94
C PHE A 459 -8.98 5.42 -9.41
N VAL A 460 -8.01 5.34 -8.52
CA VAL A 460 -6.74 4.66 -8.78
C VAL A 460 -6.96 3.16 -8.64
N LYS A 461 -6.83 2.42 -9.74
CA LYS A 461 -7.08 0.98 -9.81
C LYS A 461 -5.82 0.14 -9.53
N ALA A 462 -4.65 0.69 -9.84
CA ALA A 462 -3.36 0.06 -9.55
C ALA A 462 -2.29 1.13 -9.26
N TYR A 463 -1.36 0.81 -8.37
CA TYR A 463 -0.33 1.72 -7.87
C TYR A 463 0.97 0.96 -7.59
N VAL A 464 2.01 1.23 -8.36
CA VAL A 464 3.34 0.64 -8.14
C VAL A 464 4.35 1.76 -7.99
N GLY A 465 4.90 1.95 -6.79
CA GLY A 465 5.91 2.98 -6.50
C GLY A 465 7.36 2.51 -6.69
N GLY A 466 7.56 1.21 -6.88
CA GLY A 466 8.87 0.58 -7.09
C GLY A 466 8.77 -0.93 -7.08
N LEU A 467 9.92 -1.64 -7.18
CA LEU A 467 9.96 -3.09 -7.28
C LEU A 467 10.01 -3.80 -5.92
N ASN A 468 10.63 -3.18 -4.93
CA ASN A 468 10.78 -3.77 -3.60
C ASN A 468 10.90 -2.66 -2.54
N TYR A 469 9.90 -2.54 -1.69
CA TYR A 469 9.84 -1.48 -0.67
C TYR A 469 10.84 -1.70 0.48
N ALA A 470 11.17 -2.95 0.82
CA ALA A 470 12.10 -3.24 1.90
C ALA A 470 13.49 -2.63 1.64
N HIS A 471 13.93 -2.63 0.38
CA HIS A 471 15.23 -2.14 -0.04
C HIS A 471 15.20 -0.76 -0.72
N PHE A 472 14.09 -0.37 -1.35
CA PHE A 472 13.95 0.86 -2.14
C PHE A 472 12.69 1.61 -1.75
N GLN A 473 12.74 2.35 -0.65
CA GLN A 473 11.56 2.95 -0.03
C GLN A 473 11.04 4.23 -0.73
N TYR A 474 11.81 4.81 -1.66
CA TYR A 474 11.39 6.02 -2.32
C TYR A 474 10.32 5.74 -3.39
N ASP A 475 9.14 6.29 -3.17
CA ASP A 475 7.97 6.11 -4.02
C ASP A 475 8.09 6.90 -5.33
N MET A 476 8.11 6.19 -6.46
CA MET A 476 8.16 6.78 -7.80
C MET A 476 6.78 7.05 -8.42
N ALA A 477 5.70 6.62 -7.78
CA ALA A 477 4.34 6.81 -8.30
C ALA A 477 3.77 8.21 -8.01
N MET A 478 3.78 8.64 -6.76
CA MET A 478 3.16 9.91 -6.32
C MET A 478 4.17 10.89 -5.70
N THR A 479 5.37 10.44 -5.31
CA THR A 479 6.37 11.27 -4.64
C THR A 479 7.53 11.63 -5.58
N GLY A 480 8.06 10.67 -6.31
CA GLY A 480 9.19 10.84 -7.20
C GLY A 480 8.86 11.69 -8.42
N ARG A 481 9.51 12.85 -8.55
CA ARG A 481 9.37 13.74 -9.71
C ARG A 481 10.47 13.45 -10.71
N ARG A 482 10.09 13.22 -11.97
CA ARG A 482 11.00 12.90 -13.07
C ARG A 482 10.66 13.74 -14.30
N GLN A 483 11.69 14.01 -15.11
CA GLN A 483 11.55 14.79 -16.32
C GLN A 483 10.67 14.05 -17.34
N ILE A 484 9.62 14.74 -17.83
CA ILE A 484 8.57 14.10 -18.64
C ILE A 484 8.89 14.02 -20.14
N GLY A 485 9.83 14.82 -20.64
CA GLY A 485 10.23 14.78 -22.03
C GLY A 485 9.06 14.91 -23.02
N SER A 486 9.03 14.06 -24.02
CA SER A 486 8.02 14.11 -25.09
C SER A 486 6.57 13.84 -24.66
N THR A 487 6.31 13.46 -23.39
CA THR A 487 4.92 13.39 -22.87
C THR A 487 4.33 14.76 -22.60
N MET A 488 5.13 15.84 -22.67
CA MET A 488 4.65 17.23 -22.68
C MET A 488 3.96 17.59 -24.00
N LYS A 489 4.33 17.00 -25.11
CA LYS A 489 3.85 17.42 -26.45
C LYS A 489 2.35 17.48 -26.61
N PRO A 490 1.55 16.50 -26.13
CA PRO A 490 0.08 16.59 -26.22
C PRO A 490 -0.50 17.90 -25.71
N PHE A 491 0.08 18.51 -24.66
CA PHE A 491 -0.38 19.80 -24.12
C PHE A 491 -0.09 20.96 -25.09
N VAL A 492 1.00 20.91 -25.85
CA VAL A 492 1.29 21.90 -26.90
C VAL A 492 0.30 21.77 -28.06
N TYR A 493 0.03 20.53 -28.47
CA TYR A 493 -0.88 20.25 -29.57
C TYR A 493 -2.32 20.60 -29.21
N VAL A 494 -2.77 20.32 -27.98
CA VAL A 494 -4.11 20.70 -27.55
C VAL A 494 -4.29 22.21 -27.46
N MET A 495 -3.25 22.99 -27.08
CA MET A 495 -3.31 24.46 -27.18
C MET A 495 -3.59 24.93 -28.61
N ALA A 496 -2.93 24.33 -29.60
CA ALA A 496 -3.16 24.65 -31.00
C ALA A 496 -4.60 24.29 -31.44
N LEU A 497 -5.11 23.11 -30.98
CA LEU A 497 -6.50 22.73 -31.28
C LEU A 497 -7.51 23.70 -30.67
N GLU A 498 -7.27 24.18 -29.44
CA GLU A 498 -8.09 25.23 -28.80
C GLU A 498 -8.02 26.57 -29.57
N ASP A 499 -6.90 26.84 -30.25
CA ASP A 499 -6.75 28.03 -31.14
C ASP A 499 -7.36 27.80 -32.53
N GLY A 500 -8.08 26.71 -32.76
CA GLY A 500 -8.78 26.44 -34.03
C GLY A 500 -7.97 25.64 -35.06
N TYR A 501 -6.74 25.22 -34.75
CA TYR A 501 -6.02 24.28 -35.60
C TYR A 501 -6.75 22.93 -35.66
N THR A 502 -6.48 22.13 -36.69
CA THR A 502 -6.99 20.79 -36.86
C THR A 502 -5.83 19.77 -36.90
N PRO A 503 -6.08 18.49 -36.73
CA PRO A 503 -5.06 17.45 -36.88
C PRO A 503 -4.34 17.50 -38.25
N GLU A 504 -4.99 17.99 -39.27
CA GLU A 504 -4.51 18.14 -40.65
C GLU A 504 -3.75 19.45 -40.89
N SER A 505 -3.86 20.42 -39.97
CA SER A 505 -3.14 21.71 -40.08
C SER A 505 -1.63 21.46 -40.22
N LEU A 506 -0.98 22.22 -41.11
CA LEU A 506 0.42 22.00 -41.46
C LEU A 506 1.36 22.82 -40.58
N VAL A 507 2.44 22.19 -40.16
CA VAL A 507 3.56 22.83 -39.44
C VAL A 507 4.89 22.44 -40.07
N LEU A 508 5.85 23.35 -40.06
CA LEU A 508 7.19 23.08 -40.62
C LEU A 508 7.98 22.09 -39.74
N ASN A 509 8.47 21.02 -40.34
CA ASN A 509 9.35 20.05 -39.71
C ASN A 509 10.83 20.32 -40.04
N ALA A 510 11.35 21.46 -39.59
CA ALA A 510 12.75 21.86 -39.83
C ALA A 510 13.40 22.36 -38.55
N GLN A 511 14.70 22.13 -38.46
CA GLN A 511 15.50 22.66 -37.36
C GLN A 511 15.56 24.19 -37.44
N ARG A 512 15.21 24.84 -36.32
CA ARG A 512 15.33 26.27 -36.16
C ARG A 512 15.98 26.58 -34.82
N THR A 513 16.67 27.74 -34.76
CA THR A 513 17.25 28.25 -33.52
C THR A 513 16.33 29.31 -32.96
N TYR A 514 16.02 29.19 -31.66
CA TYR A 514 15.15 30.10 -30.95
C TYR A 514 15.91 30.82 -29.85
N ARG A 515 15.53 32.06 -29.54
CA ARG A 515 16.07 32.79 -28.38
C ARG A 515 15.27 32.41 -27.14
N VAL A 516 15.94 31.90 -26.10
CA VAL A 516 15.33 31.46 -24.83
C VAL A 516 16.14 32.03 -23.67
N GLY A 517 15.57 32.89 -22.86
CA GLY A 517 16.20 33.44 -21.66
C GLY A 517 17.58 34.08 -21.90
N GLY A 518 17.78 34.79 -23.03
CA GLY A 518 19.07 35.40 -23.38
C GLY A 518 20.07 34.46 -24.06
N SER A 519 19.78 33.17 -24.17
CA SER A 519 20.59 32.15 -24.88
C SER A 519 19.90 31.69 -26.15
N PHE A 520 20.66 31.03 -27.04
CA PHE A 520 20.11 30.38 -28.23
C PHE A 520 19.87 28.90 -27.96
N TRP A 521 18.69 28.41 -28.37
CA TRP A 521 18.30 27.01 -28.22
C TRP A 521 17.92 26.43 -29.59
N THR A 522 18.56 25.31 -29.95
CA THR A 522 18.34 24.60 -31.20
C THR A 522 17.94 23.16 -30.89
N PRO A 523 16.63 22.79 -30.98
CA PRO A 523 16.19 21.42 -30.70
C PRO A 523 16.76 20.44 -31.72
N ARG A 524 17.18 19.25 -31.24
CA ARG A 524 17.58 18.13 -32.07
C ARG A 524 16.42 17.15 -32.22
N ASN A 525 16.30 16.53 -33.41
CA ASN A 525 15.31 15.48 -33.67
C ASN A 525 15.95 14.09 -33.54
N ALA A 526 15.14 13.06 -33.22
CA ALA A 526 15.62 11.69 -33.14
C ALA A 526 15.93 11.09 -34.54
N ASN A 527 15.23 11.58 -35.56
CA ASN A 527 15.47 11.20 -36.97
C ASN A 527 15.22 12.39 -37.89
N SER A 528 15.63 12.23 -39.17
CA SER A 528 15.48 13.24 -40.19
C SER A 528 14.29 13.02 -41.16
N ALA A 529 13.33 12.15 -40.76
CA ALA A 529 12.17 11.87 -41.59
C ALA A 529 11.39 13.15 -41.90
N ARG A 530 11.09 13.39 -43.16
CA ARG A 530 10.42 14.60 -43.70
C ARG A 530 11.06 15.93 -43.23
N ALA A 531 12.40 15.96 -43.09
CA ALA A 531 13.12 17.19 -42.75
C ALA A 531 12.89 18.27 -43.83
N GLY A 532 12.64 19.52 -43.40
CA GLY A 532 12.36 20.64 -44.27
C GLY A 532 10.94 20.70 -44.87
N GLN A 533 10.07 19.70 -44.59
CA GLN A 533 8.73 19.66 -45.16
C GLN A 533 7.69 20.24 -44.19
N MET A 534 6.58 20.72 -44.77
CA MET A 534 5.33 20.95 -44.03
C MET A 534 4.67 19.63 -43.77
N VAL A 535 4.33 19.34 -42.48
CA VAL A 535 3.74 18.10 -42.06
C VAL A 535 2.45 18.35 -41.29
N PRO A 536 1.43 17.47 -41.38
CA PRO A 536 0.23 17.58 -40.55
C PRO A 536 0.56 17.46 -39.06
N LEU A 537 -0.19 18.15 -38.21
CA LEU A 537 -0.04 18.08 -36.74
C LEU A 537 -0.11 16.64 -36.24
N ILE A 538 -1.04 15.85 -36.74
CA ILE A 538 -1.19 14.43 -36.38
C ILE A 538 0.10 13.63 -36.69
N TRP A 539 0.78 13.89 -37.80
CA TRP A 539 2.06 13.28 -38.11
C TRP A 539 3.16 13.75 -37.13
N GLY A 540 3.24 15.06 -36.88
CA GLY A 540 4.22 15.64 -35.96
C GLY A 540 4.15 15.03 -34.55
N LEU A 541 2.94 14.83 -34.03
CA LEU A 541 2.69 14.19 -32.73
C LEU A 541 2.99 12.69 -32.78
N SER A 542 2.52 11.98 -33.82
CA SER A 542 2.68 10.52 -33.94
C SER A 542 4.16 10.09 -34.03
N GLN A 543 4.96 10.86 -34.77
CA GLN A 543 6.41 10.63 -34.88
C GLN A 543 7.21 11.30 -33.77
N SER A 544 6.52 12.02 -32.87
CA SER A 544 7.14 12.74 -31.75
C SER A 544 8.23 13.72 -32.21
N SER A 545 8.04 14.41 -33.36
CA SER A 545 9.02 15.36 -33.90
C SER A 545 9.25 16.54 -32.95
N ASN A 546 10.51 16.77 -32.55
CA ASN A 546 10.90 17.95 -31.77
C ASN A 546 10.84 19.21 -32.60
N TRP A 547 11.19 19.13 -33.91
CA TRP A 547 11.16 20.30 -34.80
C TRP A 547 9.74 20.78 -35.08
N ALA A 548 8.83 19.86 -35.42
CA ALA A 548 7.42 20.23 -35.62
C ALA A 548 6.81 20.82 -34.35
N THR A 549 7.07 20.22 -33.17
CA THR A 549 6.57 20.72 -31.90
C THR A 549 7.14 22.09 -31.53
N ALA A 550 8.44 22.33 -31.71
CA ALA A 550 9.06 23.63 -31.42
C ALA A 550 8.56 24.72 -32.40
N ASN A 551 8.41 24.38 -33.68
CA ASN A 551 7.85 25.31 -34.67
C ASN A 551 6.36 25.62 -34.34
N LEU A 552 5.56 24.65 -33.93
CA LEU A 552 4.18 24.86 -33.45
C LEU A 552 4.16 25.75 -32.20
N MET A 553 4.98 25.44 -31.19
CA MET A 553 5.11 26.23 -29.98
C MET A 553 5.46 27.68 -30.24
N SER A 554 6.34 27.95 -31.22
CA SER A 554 6.71 29.31 -31.60
C SER A 554 5.55 30.13 -32.18
N GLN A 555 4.49 29.47 -32.66
CA GLN A 555 3.29 30.11 -33.20
C GLN A 555 2.22 30.32 -32.09
N VAL A 556 2.02 29.31 -31.20
CA VAL A 556 0.92 29.34 -30.24
C VAL A 556 1.29 29.92 -28.87
N ASP A 557 2.55 29.75 -28.41
CA ASP A 557 3.05 30.31 -27.14
C ASP A 557 4.58 30.44 -27.10
N PRO A 558 5.15 31.45 -27.75
CA PRO A 558 6.61 31.67 -27.74
C PRO A 558 7.20 31.87 -26.33
N SER A 559 6.39 32.33 -25.39
CA SER A 559 6.82 32.59 -24.01
C SER A 559 6.84 31.37 -23.11
N GLY A 560 6.06 30.35 -23.42
CA GLY A 560 5.81 29.19 -22.58
C GLY A 560 4.89 29.44 -21.39
N SER A 561 4.37 30.66 -21.26
CA SER A 561 3.55 31.05 -20.09
C SER A 561 2.14 30.44 -20.14
N ARG A 562 1.57 30.35 -21.35
CA ARG A 562 0.28 29.70 -21.56
C ARG A 562 0.37 28.20 -21.34
N LEU A 563 1.42 27.56 -21.86
CA LEU A 563 1.69 26.14 -21.64
C LEU A 563 1.86 25.82 -20.16
N LYS A 564 2.62 26.65 -19.41
CA LYS A 564 2.76 26.49 -17.95
C LYS A 564 1.39 26.50 -17.27
N ARG A 565 0.55 27.51 -17.53
CA ARG A 565 -0.81 27.59 -16.93
C ARG A 565 -1.68 26.41 -17.33
N LEU A 566 -1.64 25.98 -18.58
CA LEU A 566 -2.39 24.82 -19.05
C LEU A 566 -2.00 23.56 -18.28
N VAL A 567 -0.72 23.26 -18.18
CA VAL A 567 -0.21 22.06 -17.47
C VAL A 567 -0.57 22.12 -15.98
N GLN A 568 -0.56 23.30 -15.36
CA GLN A 568 -1.03 23.48 -13.98
C GLN A 568 -2.54 23.22 -13.85
N ASN A 569 -3.37 23.65 -14.80
CA ASN A 569 -4.80 23.35 -14.82
C ASN A 569 -5.07 21.85 -14.99
N PHE A 570 -4.21 21.15 -15.73
CA PHE A 570 -4.21 19.69 -15.82
C PHE A 570 -3.74 19.00 -14.53
N GLY A 571 -3.42 19.76 -13.48
CA GLY A 571 -3.16 19.27 -12.14
C GLY A 571 -1.70 18.95 -11.82
N VAL A 572 -0.77 19.43 -12.63
CA VAL A 572 0.65 19.35 -12.31
C VAL A 572 0.99 20.43 -11.28
N ALA A 573 1.27 20.01 -10.05
CA ALA A 573 1.44 20.91 -8.91
C ALA A 573 2.90 21.35 -8.68
N ASN A 574 3.79 21.19 -9.66
CA ASN A 574 5.18 21.61 -9.51
C ASN A 574 5.34 23.13 -9.69
N PRO A 575 5.73 23.89 -8.64
CA PRO A 575 5.96 25.33 -8.73
C PRO A 575 7.20 25.68 -9.56
N ASP A 576 8.16 24.76 -9.69
CA ASP A 576 9.46 24.99 -10.32
C ASP A 576 9.42 24.86 -11.86
N ILE A 577 8.21 24.84 -12.44
CA ILE A 577 8.05 24.90 -13.89
C ILE A 577 8.32 26.33 -14.37
N HIS A 578 9.45 26.52 -15.02
CA HIS A 578 9.80 27.82 -15.60
C HIS A 578 9.21 27.98 -17.00
N PRO A 579 8.45 29.07 -17.27
CA PRO A 579 7.91 29.32 -18.60
C PRO A 579 9.05 29.63 -19.55
N SER A 580 9.11 28.91 -20.65
CA SER A 580 10.07 29.13 -21.74
C SER A 580 9.61 28.39 -22.99
N MET A 581 10.12 28.79 -24.12
CA MET A 581 9.90 28.09 -25.40
C MET A 581 10.30 26.61 -25.34
N SER A 582 11.38 26.28 -24.63
CA SER A 582 11.88 24.91 -24.49
C SER A 582 10.95 24.02 -23.64
N LEU A 583 9.99 24.59 -22.90
CA LEU A 583 9.03 23.83 -22.11
C LEU A 583 8.22 22.84 -22.98
N CYS A 584 8.05 23.13 -24.27
CA CYS A 584 7.36 22.26 -25.21
C CYS A 584 7.97 20.85 -25.35
N LEU A 585 9.24 20.66 -24.97
CA LEU A 585 9.92 19.36 -24.98
C LEU A 585 10.03 18.72 -23.59
N GLY A 586 9.36 19.28 -22.58
CA GLY A 586 9.19 18.70 -21.25
C GLY A 586 10.43 18.64 -20.38
N PRO A 587 11.21 19.73 -20.23
CA PRO A 587 12.32 19.76 -19.27
C PRO A 587 11.89 19.83 -17.81
N CYS A 588 10.59 19.88 -17.51
CA CYS A 588 10.04 19.92 -16.16
C CYS A 588 9.87 18.53 -15.56
N GLU A 589 9.89 18.48 -14.24
CA GLU A 589 9.75 17.25 -13.46
C GLU A 589 8.33 17.11 -12.88
N VAL A 590 7.74 15.92 -13.05
CA VAL A 590 6.35 15.62 -12.68
C VAL A 590 6.28 14.19 -12.14
N THR A 591 5.31 13.87 -11.27
CA THR A 591 5.08 12.52 -10.80
C THR A 591 4.29 11.67 -11.81
N VAL A 592 4.40 10.34 -11.69
CA VAL A 592 3.64 9.41 -12.55
C VAL A 592 2.13 9.61 -12.36
N GLY A 593 1.69 9.81 -11.11
CA GLY A 593 0.29 10.02 -10.78
C GLY A 593 -0.28 11.35 -11.32
N GLU A 594 0.51 12.44 -11.29
CA GLU A 594 0.12 13.71 -11.91
C GLU A 594 -0.09 13.55 -13.42
N MET A 595 0.81 12.83 -14.09
CA MET A 595 0.69 12.57 -15.53
C MET A 595 -0.48 11.65 -15.89
N ALA A 596 -0.71 10.58 -15.10
CA ALA A 596 -1.87 9.72 -15.27
C ALA A 596 -3.18 10.53 -15.13
N SER A 597 -3.28 11.38 -14.11
CA SER A 597 -4.42 12.28 -13.88
C SER A 597 -4.60 13.28 -15.02
N ALA A 598 -3.54 13.93 -15.47
CA ALA A 598 -3.60 14.90 -16.55
C ALA A 598 -4.17 14.29 -17.85
N TYR A 599 -3.76 13.06 -18.17
CA TYR A 599 -4.21 12.39 -19.41
C TYR A 599 -5.66 11.90 -19.33
N THR A 600 -6.31 11.88 -18.13
CA THR A 600 -7.75 11.58 -18.05
C THR A 600 -8.59 12.55 -18.85
N ALA A 601 -8.18 13.82 -18.93
CA ALA A 601 -8.90 14.83 -19.70
C ALA A 601 -8.99 14.51 -21.20
N PHE A 602 -7.99 13.85 -21.77
CA PHE A 602 -8.02 13.49 -23.18
C PHE A 602 -9.05 12.40 -23.51
N VAL A 603 -9.41 11.55 -22.56
CA VAL A 603 -10.38 10.47 -22.76
C VAL A 603 -11.74 10.79 -22.17
N ASN A 604 -11.81 11.70 -21.21
CA ASN A 604 -13.03 12.09 -20.49
C ASN A 604 -13.57 13.45 -20.95
N GLN A 605 -13.69 13.65 -22.27
CA GLN A 605 -14.37 14.79 -22.88
C GLN A 605 -13.83 16.18 -22.43
N GLY A 606 -12.54 16.26 -22.14
CA GLY A 606 -11.90 17.48 -21.67
C GLY A 606 -11.92 17.69 -20.16
N ILE A 607 -12.52 16.75 -19.41
CA ILE A 607 -12.64 16.81 -17.96
C ILE A 607 -11.51 16.01 -17.32
N ARG A 608 -10.64 16.67 -16.58
CA ARG A 608 -9.60 16.04 -15.79
C ARG A 608 -10.17 15.48 -14.49
N CYS A 609 -9.78 14.27 -14.12
CA CYS A 609 -10.07 13.64 -12.83
C CYS A 609 -8.82 13.64 -11.94
N ALA A 610 -8.94 14.20 -10.74
CA ALA A 610 -7.88 14.09 -9.73
C ALA A 610 -7.77 12.66 -9.19
N PRO A 611 -6.56 12.14 -8.89
CA PRO A 611 -6.41 10.81 -8.33
C PRO A 611 -7.16 10.69 -7.00
N THR A 612 -8.05 9.74 -6.92
CA THR A 612 -8.78 9.38 -5.71
C THR A 612 -8.29 8.02 -5.24
N LEU A 613 -7.59 7.98 -4.11
CA LEU A 613 -6.93 6.78 -3.58
C LEU A 613 -7.79 6.07 -2.53
N VAL A 614 -8.67 6.80 -1.84
CA VAL A 614 -9.55 6.30 -0.79
C VAL A 614 -10.97 6.67 -1.13
N SER A 615 -11.88 5.71 -1.05
CA SER A 615 -13.31 5.92 -1.27
C SER A 615 -14.03 6.29 0.02
N ARG A 616 -13.70 5.63 1.14
CA ARG A 616 -14.28 5.90 2.45
C ARG A 616 -13.36 5.44 3.58
N ILE A 617 -13.60 5.96 4.77
CA ILE A 617 -13.00 5.52 6.03
C ILE A 617 -14.15 5.15 6.97
N GLU A 618 -14.04 3.97 7.56
CA GLU A 618 -14.93 3.47 8.62
C GLU A 618 -14.17 3.40 9.94
N ASP A 619 -14.90 3.49 11.06
CA ASP A 619 -14.36 3.21 12.38
C ASP A 619 -14.24 1.71 12.65
N SER A 620 -13.80 1.32 13.85
CA SER A 620 -13.65 -0.07 14.25
C SER A 620 -14.99 -0.82 14.27
N GLU A 621 -16.10 -0.12 14.47
CA GLU A 621 -17.47 -0.66 14.52
C GLU A 621 -18.07 -0.83 13.11
N GLY A 622 -17.48 -0.22 12.09
CA GLY A 622 -17.97 -0.25 10.72
C GLY A 622 -18.84 0.94 10.33
N ASN A 623 -18.93 1.98 11.17
CA ASN A 623 -19.62 3.20 10.82
C ASN A 623 -18.77 4.01 9.82
N VAL A 624 -19.39 4.53 8.77
CA VAL A 624 -18.72 5.41 7.81
C VAL A 624 -18.49 6.78 8.45
N ILE A 625 -17.22 7.13 8.68
CA ILE A 625 -16.81 8.42 9.28
C ILE A 625 -16.30 9.43 8.26
N ALA A 626 -15.93 8.98 7.07
CA ALA A 626 -15.59 9.85 5.95
C ALA A 626 -15.88 9.15 4.62
N GLN A 627 -16.35 9.92 3.64
CA GLN A 627 -16.53 9.49 2.25
C GLN A 627 -15.91 10.52 1.32
N PHE A 628 -15.20 10.04 0.29
CA PHE A 628 -14.46 10.89 -0.64
C PHE A 628 -15.07 10.80 -2.03
N THR A 629 -15.48 11.96 -2.55
CA THR A 629 -16.05 12.09 -3.88
C THR A 629 -14.98 12.44 -4.91
N PRO A 630 -15.15 11.99 -6.16
CA PRO A 630 -14.28 12.38 -7.26
C PRO A 630 -14.19 13.90 -7.43
N ARG A 631 -12.98 14.40 -7.66
CA ARG A 631 -12.73 15.81 -7.95
C ARG A 631 -12.38 15.97 -9.42
N MET A 632 -13.22 16.68 -10.13
CA MET A 632 -13.11 16.87 -11.57
C MET A 632 -13.11 18.35 -11.92
N ASN A 633 -12.39 18.70 -12.98
CA ASN A 633 -12.41 20.03 -13.56
C ASN A 633 -12.25 19.96 -15.08
N GLU A 634 -13.01 20.76 -15.78
CA GLU A 634 -12.86 20.97 -17.22
C GLU A 634 -11.56 21.74 -17.48
N VAL A 635 -10.73 21.24 -18.40
CA VAL A 635 -9.42 21.82 -18.72
C VAL A 635 -9.24 22.14 -20.20
N ILE A 636 -10.00 21.46 -21.06
CA ILE A 636 -10.07 21.68 -22.50
C ILE A 636 -11.48 21.40 -23.01
N SER A 637 -11.78 21.86 -24.21
CA SER A 637 -13.06 21.60 -24.84
C SER A 637 -13.23 20.12 -25.23
N GLU A 638 -14.46 19.63 -25.23
CA GLU A 638 -14.82 18.30 -25.69
C GLU A 638 -14.30 18.05 -27.12
N ARG A 639 -14.44 19.05 -28.01
CA ARG A 639 -13.93 18.99 -29.38
C ARG A 639 -12.44 18.70 -29.43
N SER A 640 -11.63 19.43 -28.68
CA SER A 640 -10.18 19.24 -28.64
C SER A 640 -9.80 17.90 -28.05
N SER A 641 -10.56 17.41 -27.04
CA SER A 641 -10.40 16.07 -26.50
C SER A 641 -10.55 14.99 -27.59
N TYR A 642 -11.61 15.04 -28.40
CA TYR A 642 -11.82 14.07 -29.49
C TYR A 642 -10.74 14.13 -30.56
N GLN A 643 -10.30 15.34 -30.94
CA GLN A 643 -9.22 15.51 -31.89
C GLN A 643 -7.91 14.94 -31.32
N MET A 644 -7.63 15.13 -30.04
CA MET A 644 -6.47 14.57 -29.36
C MET A 644 -6.51 13.03 -29.29
N ILE A 645 -7.68 12.42 -29.05
CA ILE A 645 -7.82 10.95 -29.12
C ILE A 645 -7.33 10.45 -30.49
N ASN A 646 -7.81 11.05 -31.59
CA ASN A 646 -7.41 10.65 -32.96
C ASN A 646 -5.89 10.82 -33.16
N MET A 647 -5.33 11.95 -32.75
CA MET A 647 -3.89 12.21 -32.89
C MET A 647 -3.04 11.26 -32.06
N MET A 648 -3.49 10.89 -30.84
CA MET A 648 -2.77 9.98 -29.95
C MET A 648 -3.00 8.51 -30.31
N ARG A 649 -4.10 8.14 -30.98
CA ARG A 649 -4.24 6.85 -31.64
C ARG A 649 -3.21 6.67 -32.77
N ALA A 650 -2.97 7.72 -33.57
CA ALA A 650 -1.94 7.65 -34.60
C ALA A 650 -0.52 7.39 -34.05
N VAL A 651 -0.22 7.77 -32.80
CA VAL A 651 1.03 7.39 -32.11
C VAL A 651 1.14 5.87 -31.95
N VAL A 652 0.03 5.21 -31.66
CA VAL A 652 -0.04 3.75 -31.45
C VAL A 652 -0.14 3.00 -32.78
N ASP A 653 -0.89 3.51 -33.74
CA ASP A 653 -1.14 2.82 -35.00
C ASP A 653 0.05 2.93 -35.96
N HIS A 654 0.65 4.11 -36.07
CA HIS A 654 1.68 4.42 -37.09
C HIS A 654 2.94 5.09 -36.52
N GLY A 655 2.95 5.39 -35.20
CA GLY A 655 3.99 6.20 -34.57
C GLY A 655 4.93 5.42 -33.64
N THR A 656 5.41 6.13 -32.64
CA THR A 656 6.45 5.64 -31.70
C THR A 656 5.99 4.50 -30.80
N ALA A 657 4.67 4.28 -30.64
CA ALA A 657 4.11 3.20 -29.80
C ALA A 657 3.57 2.00 -30.62
N ARG A 658 3.85 1.91 -31.92
CA ARG A 658 3.35 0.84 -32.81
C ARG A 658 3.67 -0.59 -32.34
N ARG A 659 4.68 -0.76 -31.44
CA ARG A 659 5.01 -2.06 -30.83
C ARG A 659 3.83 -2.68 -30.11
N LEU A 660 2.89 -1.91 -29.60
CA LEU A 660 1.66 -2.42 -28.98
C LEU A 660 0.87 -3.33 -29.93
N ARG A 661 0.86 -3.00 -31.25
CA ARG A 661 0.17 -3.75 -32.28
C ARG A 661 0.92 -5.05 -32.61
N PHE A 662 2.12 -4.95 -33.15
CA PHE A 662 2.81 -6.11 -33.74
C PHE A 662 3.55 -6.98 -32.72
N GLN A 663 4.02 -6.42 -31.59
CA GLN A 663 4.79 -7.16 -30.60
C GLN A 663 3.90 -7.72 -29.47
N TYR A 664 2.87 -6.97 -29.08
CA TYR A 664 2.01 -7.32 -27.95
C TYR A 664 0.61 -7.78 -28.34
N GLY A 665 0.21 -7.65 -29.60
CA GLY A 665 -1.08 -8.10 -30.13
C GLY A 665 -2.29 -7.31 -29.56
N LEU A 666 -2.09 -6.08 -29.14
CA LEU A 666 -3.13 -5.23 -28.60
C LEU A 666 -3.77 -4.41 -29.74
N ASN A 667 -4.84 -4.94 -30.34
CA ASN A 667 -5.44 -4.41 -31.58
C ASN A 667 -6.67 -3.53 -31.35
N GLY A 668 -7.17 -3.39 -30.14
CA GLY A 668 -8.32 -2.52 -29.78
C GLY A 668 -8.02 -1.02 -29.87
N PRO A 669 -9.01 -0.17 -29.60
CA PRO A 669 -8.82 1.27 -29.53
C PRO A 669 -7.87 1.66 -28.38
N ILE A 670 -6.67 2.09 -28.72
CA ILE A 670 -5.64 2.53 -27.78
C ILE A 670 -5.08 3.85 -28.27
N ALA A 671 -4.95 4.80 -27.37
CA ALA A 671 -4.26 6.05 -27.59
C ALA A 671 -3.13 6.21 -26.55
N GLY A 672 -2.08 6.96 -26.86
CA GLY A 672 -1.00 7.13 -25.90
C GLY A 672 0.19 7.93 -26.43
N LYS A 673 1.15 8.14 -25.55
CA LYS A 673 2.37 8.91 -25.87
C LYS A 673 3.60 8.30 -25.20
N THR A 674 4.65 8.10 -25.96
CA THR A 674 5.98 7.75 -25.46
C THR A 674 6.74 9.01 -25.04
N GLY A 675 7.51 8.91 -23.97
CA GLY A 675 8.44 9.93 -23.50
C GLY A 675 9.86 9.36 -23.42
N THR A 676 10.81 10.15 -23.82
CA THR A 676 12.23 9.86 -23.64
C THR A 676 12.92 11.19 -23.39
N THR A 677 13.69 11.29 -22.32
CA THR A 677 14.50 12.47 -22.03
C THR A 677 15.87 12.38 -22.67
N ASN A 678 16.59 13.48 -22.65
CA ASN A 678 17.97 13.50 -23.12
C ASN A 678 18.79 12.40 -22.42
N ASN A 679 19.69 11.78 -23.14
CA ASN A 679 20.56 10.70 -22.69
C ASN A 679 19.81 9.44 -22.23
N ASN A 680 18.50 9.27 -22.53
CA ASN A 680 17.67 8.14 -22.13
C ASN A 680 17.56 7.96 -20.58
N ALA A 681 17.66 9.06 -19.83
CA ALA A 681 17.60 9.03 -18.36
C ALA A 681 16.21 8.67 -17.84
N ASP A 682 15.16 9.03 -18.56
CA ASP A 682 13.78 8.77 -18.21
C ASP A 682 13.03 8.19 -19.41
N GLY A 683 12.47 7.02 -19.23
CA GLY A 683 11.58 6.39 -20.18
C GLY A 683 10.14 6.42 -19.70
N TRP A 684 9.24 7.01 -20.50
CA TRP A 684 7.82 7.14 -20.18
C TRP A 684 6.94 6.49 -21.23
N PHE A 685 5.84 5.94 -20.78
CA PHE A 685 4.70 5.65 -21.63
C PHE A 685 3.40 5.92 -20.86
N ILE A 686 2.55 6.76 -21.46
CA ILE A 686 1.20 7.00 -20.95
C ILE A 686 0.26 6.54 -22.04
N GLY A 687 -0.43 5.44 -21.76
CA GLY A 687 -1.42 4.86 -22.64
C GLY A 687 -2.79 4.90 -22.01
N TYR A 688 -3.83 5.07 -22.84
CA TYR A 688 -5.19 5.02 -22.39
C TYR A 688 -6.12 4.31 -23.37
N VAL A 689 -7.12 3.71 -22.80
CA VAL A 689 -8.28 3.11 -23.44
C VAL A 689 -9.54 3.81 -22.90
N PRO A 690 -10.74 3.58 -23.45
CA PRO A 690 -11.94 4.31 -23.01
C PRO A 690 -12.19 4.34 -21.50
N SER A 691 -11.87 3.23 -20.82
CA SER A 691 -12.17 3.01 -19.41
C SER A 691 -10.97 3.04 -18.47
N LEU A 692 -9.73 3.29 -18.99
CA LEU A 692 -8.52 3.26 -18.17
C LEU A 692 -7.38 4.12 -18.74
N VAL A 693 -6.75 4.92 -17.90
CA VAL A 693 -5.52 5.67 -18.18
C VAL A 693 -4.40 5.12 -17.32
N THR A 694 -3.29 4.68 -17.92
CA THR A 694 -2.16 4.14 -17.19
C THR A 694 -0.87 4.82 -17.60
N ALA A 695 -0.17 5.42 -16.64
CA ALA A 695 1.15 6.01 -16.82
C ALA A 695 2.21 5.08 -16.25
N CYS A 696 3.29 4.86 -17.01
CA CYS A 696 4.45 4.07 -16.63
C CYS A 696 5.72 4.88 -16.82
N TRP A 697 6.65 4.74 -15.89
CA TRP A 697 7.98 5.34 -15.94
C TRP A 697 9.05 4.31 -15.55
N VAL A 698 10.21 4.41 -16.19
CA VAL A 698 11.44 3.64 -15.85
C VAL A 698 12.64 4.57 -15.96
N GLY A 699 13.60 4.46 -15.03
CA GLY A 699 14.86 5.18 -15.04
C GLY A 699 15.81 4.71 -13.94
N GLY A 700 16.99 5.30 -13.85
CA GLY A 700 17.91 5.10 -12.74
C GLY A 700 17.55 5.96 -11.53
N GLU A 701 18.15 5.68 -10.37
CA GLU A 701 18.02 6.52 -9.18
C GLU A 701 18.53 7.94 -9.46
N ASP A 702 19.77 8.05 -9.96
CA ASP A 702 20.34 9.29 -10.46
C ASP A 702 20.12 9.39 -11.97
N ARG A 703 19.98 10.61 -12.51
CA ARG A 703 19.77 10.85 -13.95
C ARG A 703 20.95 10.43 -14.83
N ASP A 704 22.12 10.31 -14.24
CA ASP A 704 23.35 9.87 -14.91
C ASP A 704 23.45 8.33 -14.97
N ILE A 705 22.47 7.61 -14.44
CA ILE A 705 22.33 6.15 -14.49
C ILE A 705 21.27 5.82 -15.53
N HIS A 706 21.69 5.47 -16.75
CA HIS A 706 20.78 5.24 -17.86
C HIS A 706 21.40 4.36 -18.95
N PHE A 707 20.58 3.84 -19.85
CA PHE A 707 21.03 3.13 -21.05
C PHE A 707 21.81 4.07 -21.97
N THR A 708 22.85 3.56 -22.61
CA THR A 708 23.71 4.34 -23.54
C THR A 708 23.08 4.45 -24.90
N SER A 709 22.26 3.49 -25.34
CA SER A 709 21.57 3.51 -26.61
C SER A 709 20.11 3.93 -26.49
N THR A 710 19.63 4.72 -27.45
CA THR A 710 18.20 5.07 -27.53
C THR A 710 17.35 3.84 -27.82
N ALA A 711 17.85 2.86 -28.54
CA ALA A 711 17.13 1.62 -28.84
C ALA A 711 16.72 0.86 -27.56
N GLU A 712 17.57 0.87 -26.54
CA GLU A 712 17.33 0.23 -25.25
C GLU A 712 16.63 1.16 -24.26
N GLY A 713 17.05 2.43 -24.17
CA GLY A 713 16.62 3.37 -23.12
C GLY A 713 15.40 4.23 -23.46
N GLN A 714 14.88 4.20 -24.69
CA GLN A 714 13.67 4.96 -25.02
C GLN A 714 12.42 4.41 -24.31
N GLY A 715 11.44 5.28 -24.05
CA GLY A 715 10.19 4.89 -23.40
C GLY A 715 9.41 3.76 -24.10
N ALA A 716 9.57 3.63 -25.44
CA ALA A 716 9.02 2.51 -26.21
C ALA A 716 9.68 1.15 -25.89
N SER A 717 10.88 1.13 -25.30
CA SER A 717 11.60 -0.08 -24.90
C SER A 717 11.53 -0.32 -23.38
N THR A 718 11.41 0.72 -22.58
CA THR A 718 11.45 0.66 -21.12
C THR A 718 10.06 0.66 -20.48
N ALA A 719 9.25 1.69 -20.67
CA ALA A 719 7.97 1.86 -20.00
C ALA A 719 6.76 1.27 -20.74
N LEU A 720 6.73 1.36 -22.09
CA LEU A 720 5.64 0.82 -22.90
C LEU A 720 5.39 -0.68 -22.71
N PRO A 721 6.43 -1.55 -22.59
CA PRO A 721 6.20 -2.97 -22.35
C PRO A 721 5.51 -3.26 -21.02
N ILE A 722 5.75 -2.48 -19.96
CA ILE A 722 5.08 -2.60 -18.67
C ILE A 722 3.57 -2.39 -18.86
N TRP A 723 3.20 -1.30 -19.53
CA TRP A 723 1.82 -1.00 -19.88
C TRP A 723 1.17 -2.13 -20.67
N ALA A 724 1.88 -2.65 -21.67
CA ALA A 724 1.37 -3.73 -22.52
C ALA A 724 1.13 -5.03 -21.75
N LEU A 725 2.05 -5.44 -20.87
CA LEU A 725 1.92 -6.63 -20.04
C LEU A 725 0.77 -6.48 -19.04
N PHE A 726 0.64 -5.32 -18.42
CA PHE A 726 -0.46 -4.98 -17.51
C PHE A 726 -1.81 -5.10 -18.23
N MET A 727 -1.99 -4.40 -19.36
CA MET A 727 -3.25 -4.42 -20.10
C MET A 727 -3.60 -5.80 -20.67
N ARG A 728 -2.61 -6.59 -21.08
CA ARG A 728 -2.87 -7.99 -21.49
C ARG A 728 -3.47 -8.82 -20.36
N SER A 729 -2.96 -8.65 -19.12
CA SER A 729 -3.49 -9.33 -17.93
C SER A 729 -4.90 -8.84 -17.61
N VAL A 730 -5.15 -7.53 -17.65
CA VAL A 730 -6.47 -6.91 -17.44
C VAL A 730 -7.49 -7.43 -18.45
N TYR A 731 -7.16 -7.50 -19.74
CA TYR A 731 -8.09 -8.00 -20.78
C TYR A 731 -8.28 -9.50 -20.73
N LYS A 732 -7.32 -10.26 -20.21
CA LYS A 732 -7.43 -11.72 -20.03
C LYS A 732 -8.41 -12.05 -18.91
N ASP A 733 -8.46 -11.25 -17.86
CA ASP A 733 -9.38 -11.42 -16.75
C ASP A 733 -10.77 -10.82 -17.08
N LYS A 734 -11.68 -11.68 -17.54
CA LYS A 734 -13.04 -11.27 -17.90
C LYS A 734 -13.88 -10.80 -16.71
N THR A 735 -13.51 -11.18 -15.50
CA THR A 735 -14.23 -10.77 -14.27
C THR A 735 -14.04 -9.28 -13.94
N LEU A 736 -13.02 -8.64 -14.49
CA LEU A 736 -12.78 -7.20 -14.37
C LEU A 736 -13.71 -6.34 -15.24
N GLY A 737 -14.37 -6.94 -16.25
CA GLY A 737 -15.32 -6.23 -17.12
C GLY A 737 -14.69 -5.33 -18.19
N TYR A 738 -13.36 -5.28 -18.33
CA TYR A 738 -12.70 -4.48 -19.37
C TYR A 738 -12.75 -5.19 -20.73
N ASN A 739 -13.20 -4.45 -21.75
CA ASN A 739 -13.25 -4.96 -23.12
C ASN A 739 -12.15 -4.32 -23.97
N GLN A 740 -11.30 -5.14 -24.58
CA GLN A 740 -10.21 -4.66 -25.46
C GLN A 740 -10.73 -3.85 -26.66
N PHE A 741 -11.95 -4.11 -27.13
CA PHE A 741 -12.52 -3.48 -28.30
C PHE A 741 -13.57 -2.40 -27.97
N GLU A 742 -13.66 -1.97 -26.72
CA GLU A 742 -14.52 -0.86 -26.31
C GLU A 742 -14.15 0.41 -27.11
N PRO A 743 -15.11 1.03 -27.82
CA PRO A 743 -14.83 2.23 -28.61
C PRO A 743 -14.69 3.46 -27.72
N PHE A 744 -13.83 4.41 -28.10
CA PHE A 744 -13.84 5.72 -27.50
C PHE A 744 -15.18 6.41 -27.74
N LYS A 745 -15.73 7.06 -26.71
CA LYS A 745 -16.91 7.91 -26.84
C LYS A 745 -16.53 9.13 -27.68
N MET A 746 -16.93 9.14 -28.93
CA MET A 746 -16.72 10.25 -29.85
C MET A 746 -18.01 11.05 -29.92
N GLY A 747 -17.96 12.36 -29.67
CA GLY A 747 -19.08 13.26 -29.84
C GLY A 747 -19.57 13.29 -31.30
N ARG A 748 -20.84 13.47 -31.51
CA ARG A 748 -21.35 13.75 -32.86
C ARG A 748 -20.76 15.07 -33.33
N PRO A 749 -20.18 15.15 -34.56
CA PRO A 749 -19.82 16.44 -35.14
C PRO A 749 -21.07 17.31 -35.20
N ARG A 750 -21.02 18.49 -34.63
CA ARG A 750 -22.14 19.47 -34.66
C ARG A 750 -22.63 19.84 -36.06
N ASN A 751 -21.95 19.40 -37.12
CA ASN A 751 -22.23 19.71 -38.52
C ASN A 751 -22.36 18.44 -39.39
N ALA A 752 -22.79 17.29 -38.85
CA ALA A 752 -23.28 16.24 -39.74
C ALA A 752 -24.66 16.65 -40.25
N PRO A 753 -24.88 16.80 -41.59
CA PRO A 753 -26.23 17.02 -42.10
C PRO A 753 -27.13 15.92 -41.57
N ALA A 754 -28.31 16.30 -41.10
CA ALA A 754 -29.32 15.34 -40.69
C ALA A 754 -29.53 14.34 -41.84
N ALA A 755 -29.28 13.06 -41.55
CA ALA A 755 -29.65 12.02 -42.53
C ALA A 755 -31.15 12.14 -42.78
N THR A 756 -31.49 12.58 -43.97
CA THR A 756 -32.87 12.55 -44.48
C THR A 756 -33.21 11.07 -44.61
N GLY A 757 -33.73 10.51 -43.56
CA GLY A 757 -34.36 9.18 -43.59
C GLY A 757 -35.76 9.37 -44.15
N ASN A 758 -36.00 8.74 -45.29
CA ASN A 758 -37.35 8.54 -45.82
C ASN A 758 -38.25 7.91 -44.76
N ALA A 759 -39.30 8.68 -44.44
CA ALA A 759 -40.43 8.19 -43.68
C ALA A 759 -41.21 7.14 -44.57
N GLY A 760 -41.21 5.91 -44.19
CA GLY A 760 -42.18 4.93 -44.57
C GLY A 760 -43.12 4.73 -43.40
N ASN A 761 -44.40 4.99 -43.67
CA ASN A 761 -45.54 4.87 -42.76
C ASN A 761 -45.55 3.44 -42.11
N ASP A 762 -45.87 3.42 -40.85
CA ASP A 762 -46.89 2.51 -40.31
C ASP A 762 -47.44 3.15 -39.02
N GLU A 763 -48.75 3.41 -39.09
CA GLU A 763 -49.58 3.93 -38.01
C GLU A 763 -50.04 2.81 -37.08
N GLU A 764 -50.37 3.25 -35.90
CA GLU A 764 -51.45 2.82 -34.99
C GLU A 764 -51.11 2.05 -33.71
N GLN A 765 -51.67 2.65 -32.69
CA GLN A 765 -52.20 2.13 -31.40
C GLN A 765 -51.17 1.98 -30.27
N SER A 766 -51.35 2.52 -29.13
CA SER A 766 -52.52 3.04 -28.41
C SER A 766 -52.09 3.92 -27.21
N ALA A 767 -53.00 4.81 -26.91
CA ALA A 767 -52.97 5.82 -25.86
C ALA A 767 -53.14 5.25 -24.43
N ASN A 768 -52.87 6.17 -23.48
CA ASN A 768 -53.28 6.24 -22.05
C ASN A 768 -52.35 5.56 -21.05
N SER A 769 -51.81 6.26 -20.12
CA SER A 769 -52.44 7.03 -19.07
C SER A 769 -51.46 7.94 -18.35
N ALA A 770 -52.01 9.08 -18.05
CA ALA A 770 -51.47 10.24 -17.40
C ALA A 770 -51.35 10.06 -15.87
N GLN A 771 -50.68 11.05 -15.33
CA GLN A 771 -50.86 11.74 -14.02
C GLN A 771 -49.97 11.33 -12.86
N GLU A 772 -49.16 12.33 -12.55
CA GLU A 772 -49.04 13.05 -11.28
C GLU A 772 -48.53 12.26 -10.06
N ASN A 773 -47.41 12.67 -9.54
CA ASN A 773 -47.41 13.55 -8.36
C ASN A 773 -46.02 14.08 -8.00
N ASN A 774 -45.99 15.39 -7.95
CA ASN A 774 -45.14 16.25 -7.15
C ASN A 774 -45.06 15.80 -5.68
N VAL A 775 -43.97 16.16 -5.02
CA VAL A 775 -43.86 16.93 -3.80
C VAL A 775 -42.69 16.46 -2.90
N PHE A 776 -41.75 17.40 -2.74
CA PHE A 776 -40.97 17.75 -1.53
C PHE A 776 -40.37 16.65 -0.61
N LEU A 777 -39.10 16.54 -0.45
CA LEU A 777 -38.24 17.22 0.56
C LEU A 777 -36.77 16.89 0.30
#